data_71d9c64098e0439d47f0cb83a6d9c2e1
#
_entry.id   71d9c64098e0439d47f0cb83a6d9c2e1
#
_cell.length_a   1.000
_cell.length_b   1.000
_cell.length_c   1.000
_cell.angle_alpha   90.00
_cell.angle_beta   90.00
_cell.angle_gamma   90.00
#
_symmetry.space_group_name_H-M   'P 1'
#
loop_
_entity.id
_entity.type
_entity.pdbx_description
1 polymer ?
#
loop_
_entity_poly.entity_id
_entity_poly.type
_entity_poly.pdbx_seq_one_letter_code
_entity_poly.pdbx_strand_id
1 'polypeptide(L)'
;MSSEMRWGDLVVAGDARRRELREHDGNGVDGAEVHHDGRRLYVYFFEEVPRGLHPGNIRIDAPRGARPVRAIGLHRADDLDPETEDHLTVELDHPGSAGSYLLRIVERRPDGTPGWRPYHGIDPRFAQVRFVFDVDAPQPPIASAPAGAPAADDSVSYIYRDYAGLRQLMLDRLAVTMPEWTEQHEPDIWITLVELLAYIGDDLSYYEDAVATEAYLATARNRISVRRHARLTGYRLSEGCHARAWVCVDVSEPVTLPLADIRFAAAGGWAGQGSAMLDAATFPAGTLASLQQYTPLSVRPGTHGLQQEVKLLPAHNTIGLWSWGEHDSHLVTGSTSAVLTDGAPPDSADQKPQRTLELQVGDVIILEQAYDPLTLGSGPGDPTLRQAVRLTRTRRLMDELYQQPLLEVQWAPEDALGFDLAVMAGDHQCAQASGNVLLAAHGVAGTDTVDLTTPKLTRAGLGYAVPFPDPRIVARHQARALRSLYRRWRDQISDWRWQVAPGNPLTDNQVEVLRTVAGIAELRRLRLPGRDYGIDEAERPEHDASALSELLARADRLLAGRRRRLEFLARLAERTGPLEDVLIAELTEDWGRELTAALAAGTPGSWGPAATALTQDPRAALPVLQLTDGAGGTWAAALDLIGAAAADQIFVAEVDDQGIAELRINDPPEAGPLSASYWVGNGTAGNAEAEAINALVWAPPARAPGPAPPEGITGVRNPLPASGGIDAETVAAAKLAIPGAFTAGQQRALTTQDYVCLATDVPGVRRAAAELRCTGTLTVVDVAIQPEHGEDPAAELTAEVRRALAAVRKIGHLVLVLPPRYRPLVVALDVTLSPGTIRREAAHHLARVLSSGWLPDGSPALFNPVNLAFAAPVYSSPVIAAVHAVAGVASVTLTRFGFLDQPAAAPVPELRFGTLEIARLDNDPAHPEHGYALVSLEGGR
;
A
#
# COMPACT_ATOMS: atom_id res chain seq x y z
N MET A 1 -41.62 34.17 -7.69
CA MET A 1 -41.71 32.71 -7.56
C MET A 1 -40.89 32.34 -6.33
N SER A 2 -41.59 32.13 -5.22
CA SER A 2 -40.93 31.71 -3.95
C SER A 2 -40.52 30.25 -4.10
N SER A 3 -39.22 29.99 -4.00
CA SER A 3 -38.69 28.64 -3.92
C SER A 3 -39.25 28.00 -2.63
N GLU A 4 -40.15 27.03 -2.82
CA GLU A 4 -40.62 26.19 -1.73
C GLU A 4 -39.41 25.38 -1.24
N MET A 5 -38.96 25.71 -0.03
CA MET A 5 -37.86 25.00 0.65
C MET A 5 -38.32 23.55 0.91
N ARG A 6 -37.67 22.57 0.33
CA ARG A 6 -37.98 21.15 0.56
C ARG A 6 -37.47 20.74 1.93
N TRP A 7 -38.31 20.05 2.71
CA TRP A 7 -37.95 19.56 4.04
C TRP A 7 -36.65 18.70 4.10
N GLY A 8 -36.24 18.10 2.97
CA GLY A 8 -35.02 17.33 2.87
C GLY A 8 -33.73 18.16 2.83
N ASP A 9 -33.82 19.48 2.63
CA ASP A 9 -32.67 20.39 2.53
C ASP A 9 -32.29 20.99 3.91
N LEU A 10 -33.10 20.71 4.95
CA LEU A 10 -32.83 21.14 6.33
C LEU A 10 -31.89 20.10 7.00
N VAL A 11 -30.63 20.39 7.02
CA VAL A 11 -29.61 19.62 7.79
C VAL A 11 -29.97 19.69 9.27
N VAL A 12 -29.86 18.56 9.98
CA VAL A 12 -30.04 18.48 11.45
C VAL A 12 -29.20 19.55 12.11
N ALA A 13 -29.84 20.49 12.80
CA ALA A 13 -29.15 21.53 13.52
C ALA A 13 -28.42 20.91 14.72
N GLY A 14 -27.11 21.18 14.83
CA GLY A 14 -26.28 20.65 15.92
C GLY A 14 -26.65 21.26 17.29
N ASP A 15 -26.03 20.77 18.34
CA ASP A 15 -26.25 21.15 19.75
C ASP A 15 -26.08 22.65 20.04
N ALA A 16 -25.39 23.39 19.19
CA ALA A 16 -25.24 24.84 19.31
C ALA A 16 -26.58 25.55 19.05
N ARG A 17 -27.35 25.16 18.03
CA ARG A 17 -28.65 25.73 17.70
C ARG A 17 -29.70 25.42 18.78
N ARG A 18 -29.65 24.21 19.36
CA ARG A 18 -30.51 23.81 20.50
C ARG A 18 -30.29 24.70 21.70
N ARG A 19 -29.03 24.99 22.07
CA ARG A 19 -28.69 25.89 23.18
C ARG A 19 -29.17 27.32 22.93
N GLU A 20 -28.95 27.82 21.73
CA GLU A 20 -29.36 29.16 21.31
C GLU A 20 -30.89 29.35 21.37
N LEU A 21 -31.66 28.30 20.95
CA LEU A 21 -33.12 28.33 21.07
C LEU A 21 -33.58 28.34 22.51
N ARG A 22 -32.99 27.56 23.40
CA ARG A 22 -33.31 27.57 24.85
C ARG A 22 -32.93 28.89 25.52
N GLU A 23 -31.85 29.54 25.09
CA GLU A 23 -31.42 30.86 25.62
C GLU A 23 -32.31 32.00 25.14
N HIS A 24 -33.07 31.85 24.08
CA HIS A 24 -33.92 32.89 23.49
C HIS A 24 -35.42 32.55 23.51
N ASP A 25 -35.88 31.67 24.40
CA ASP A 25 -37.26 31.21 24.55
C ASP A 25 -37.86 30.69 23.24
N GLY A 26 -37.03 30.14 22.37
CA GLY A 26 -37.43 29.54 21.08
C GLY A 26 -37.89 28.09 21.23
N ASN A 27 -39.03 27.72 20.64
CA ASN A 27 -39.59 26.39 20.79
C ASN A 27 -39.35 25.48 19.59
N GLY A 28 -39.26 24.17 19.83
CA GLY A 28 -39.07 23.12 18.86
C GLY A 28 -39.32 21.74 19.47
N VAL A 29 -39.39 20.72 18.63
CA VAL A 29 -39.49 19.33 19.10
C VAL A 29 -38.10 18.82 19.48
N ASP A 30 -37.92 18.36 20.71
CA ASP A 30 -36.66 17.79 21.23
C ASP A 30 -36.58 16.29 21.00
N GLY A 31 -37.69 15.57 21.24
CA GLY A 31 -37.73 14.12 21.08
C GLY A 31 -39.14 13.60 20.85
N ALA A 32 -39.22 12.33 20.46
CA ALA A 32 -40.49 11.60 20.43
C ALA A 32 -40.26 10.11 20.76
N GLU A 33 -41.09 9.58 21.65
CA GLU A 33 -41.03 8.21 22.13
C GLU A 33 -42.38 7.50 21.96
N VAL A 34 -42.34 6.25 21.52
CA VAL A 34 -43.54 5.43 21.37
C VAL A 34 -43.85 4.75 22.70
N HIS A 35 -45.06 4.97 23.20
CA HIS A 35 -45.54 4.25 24.37
C HIS A 35 -45.63 2.73 24.09
N HIS A 36 -45.47 1.89 25.11
CA HIS A 36 -45.46 0.44 25.00
C HIS A 36 -46.72 -0.21 24.35
N ASP A 37 -47.85 0.54 24.30
CA ASP A 37 -49.07 0.08 23.62
C ASP A 37 -49.03 0.28 22.07
N GLY A 38 -47.99 0.95 21.58
CA GLY A 38 -47.81 1.26 20.14
C GLY A 38 -48.84 2.24 19.58
N ARG A 39 -49.77 2.74 20.39
CA ARG A 39 -50.86 3.65 19.97
C ARG A 39 -50.72 5.06 20.47
N ARG A 40 -49.82 5.30 21.37
CA ARG A 40 -49.53 6.62 21.92
C ARG A 40 -48.08 6.96 21.62
N LEU A 41 -47.86 8.22 21.24
CA LEU A 41 -46.55 8.80 21.00
C LEU A 41 -46.37 10.01 21.91
N TYR A 42 -45.33 10.02 22.70
CA TYR A 42 -44.94 11.14 23.56
C TYR A 42 -44.00 12.06 22.77
N VAL A 43 -44.30 13.33 22.67
CA VAL A 43 -43.54 14.31 21.94
C VAL A 43 -43.10 15.41 22.91
N TYR A 44 -41.81 15.52 23.08
CA TYR A 44 -41.15 16.48 23.99
C TYR A 44 -40.77 17.74 23.20
N PHE A 45 -40.87 18.89 23.85
CA PHE A 45 -40.55 20.19 23.29
C PHE A 45 -39.40 20.83 24.08
N PHE A 46 -38.74 21.82 23.49
CA PHE A 46 -37.70 22.59 24.20
C PHE A 46 -38.27 23.46 25.32
N GLU A 47 -39.49 23.97 25.10
CA GLU A 47 -40.27 24.80 26.02
C GLU A 47 -41.67 24.22 26.19
N GLU A 48 -42.62 24.94 26.72
CA GLU A 48 -44.00 24.49 26.86
C GLU A 48 -44.63 24.00 25.55
N VAL A 49 -45.45 22.98 25.65
CA VAL A 49 -46.22 22.48 24.49
C VAL A 49 -47.08 23.61 23.89
N PRO A 50 -46.98 23.94 22.60
CA PRO A 50 -47.73 25.05 22.00
C PRO A 50 -49.22 24.93 22.19
N ARG A 51 -49.86 26.02 22.64
CA ARG A 51 -51.31 26.11 22.85
C ARG A 51 -52.03 26.20 21.49
N GLY A 52 -53.00 25.31 21.23
CA GLY A 52 -53.78 25.32 20.02
C GLY A 52 -53.39 24.29 18.95
N LEU A 53 -52.51 23.36 19.29
CA LEU A 53 -52.28 22.18 18.43
C LEU A 53 -53.52 21.32 18.36
N HIS A 54 -53.80 20.82 17.14
CA HIS A 54 -54.88 19.92 16.81
C HIS A 54 -54.34 18.70 16.08
N PRO A 55 -54.96 17.51 16.09
CA PRO A 55 -54.46 16.35 15.36
C PRO A 55 -54.11 16.62 13.89
N GLY A 56 -54.80 17.56 13.26
CA GLY A 56 -54.45 18.01 11.88
C GLY A 56 -53.17 18.84 11.77
N ASN A 57 -52.47 19.14 12.87
CA ASN A 57 -51.14 19.73 12.84
C ASN A 57 -50.05 18.69 12.94
N ILE A 58 -50.36 17.42 13.23
CA ILE A 58 -49.41 16.32 13.33
C ILE A 58 -49.39 15.53 12.04
N ARG A 59 -48.27 15.51 11.39
CA ARG A 59 -48.04 14.70 10.17
C ARG A 59 -47.03 13.62 10.52
N ILE A 60 -47.38 12.39 10.20
CA ILE A 60 -46.48 11.22 10.39
C ILE A 60 -46.21 10.62 9.02
N ASP A 61 -44.98 10.70 8.56
CA ASP A 61 -44.53 10.10 7.31
C ASP A 61 -43.98 8.69 7.60
N ALA A 62 -44.62 7.68 7.04
CA ALA A 62 -44.25 6.26 7.19
C ALA A 62 -43.14 5.87 6.21
N PRO A 63 -42.30 4.86 6.53
CA PRO A 63 -41.34 4.29 5.57
C PRO A 63 -42.06 3.65 4.38
N ARG A 64 -41.34 3.45 3.27
CA ARG A 64 -41.90 2.86 2.04
C ARG A 64 -42.44 1.46 2.34
N GLY A 65 -43.70 1.22 1.96
CA GLY A 65 -44.40 -0.06 2.14
C GLY A 65 -45.08 -0.24 3.50
N ALA A 66 -44.85 0.65 4.47
CA ALA A 66 -45.58 0.63 5.71
C ALA A 66 -46.97 1.31 5.59
N ARG A 67 -47.92 0.83 6.39
CA ARG A 67 -49.26 1.42 6.48
C ARG A 67 -49.15 2.83 7.08
N PRO A 68 -49.73 3.86 6.47
CA PRO A 68 -49.68 5.21 6.99
C PRO A 68 -50.39 5.33 8.34
N VAL A 69 -49.74 5.89 9.34
CA VAL A 69 -50.26 6.13 10.69
C VAL A 69 -50.72 7.58 10.80
N ARG A 70 -51.84 7.84 11.46
CA ARG A 70 -52.39 9.16 11.62
C ARG A 70 -52.63 9.51 13.10
N ALA A 71 -52.44 10.74 13.46
CA ALA A 71 -52.87 11.27 14.75
C ALA A 71 -54.40 11.48 14.76
N ILE A 72 -55.07 10.92 15.76
CA ILE A 72 -56.50 11.02 15.96
C ILE A 72 -56.87 11.82 17.21
N GLY A 73 -56.00 11.92 18.20
CA GLY A 73 -56.17 12.66 19.45
C GLY A 73 -54.88 13.30 19.91
N LEU A 74 -55.00 14.43 20.63
CA LEU A 74 -53.88 15.11 21.31
C LEU A 74 -54.29 15.36 22.71
N HIS A 75 -53.44 14.96 23.68
CA HIS A 75 -53.59 15.25 25.10
C HIS A 75 -52.29 15.90 25.60
N ARG A 76 -52.41 16.98 26.34
CA ARG A 76 -51.30 17.61 27.07
C ARG A 76 -51.18 16.92 28.41
N ALA A 77 -50.02 16.52 28.77
CA ALA A 77 -49.72 16.15 30.14
C ALA A 77 -49.64 17.47 30.95
N ASP A 78 -50.80 17.89 31.52
CA ASP A 78 -50.80 19.01 32.44
C ASP A 78 -50.18 18.56 33.78
N ASP A 79 -49.25 19.36 34.29
CA ASP A 79 -48.50 19.28 35.54
C ASP A 79 -49.26 18.65 36.72
N LEU A 80 -49.21 17.36 36.87
CA LEU A 80 -49.62 16.66 38.10
C LEU A 80 -48.42 16.04 38.83
N ASP A 81 -47.27 15.99 38.21
CA ASP A 81 -46.05 15.43 38.79
C ASP A 81 -44.82 16.30 38.43
N PRO A 82 -44.20 17.02 39.37
CA PRO A 82 -43.05 17.86 39.09
C PRO A 82 -41.77 17.11 38.66
N GLU A 83 -41.78 15.77 38.61
CA GLU A 83 -40.66 14.95 38.15
C GLU A 83 -40.81 14.48 36.69
N THR A 84 -41.93 14.76 36.03
CA THR A 84 -42.15 14.38 34.61
C THR A 84 -42.04 15.60 33.72
N GLU A 85 -41.21 15.54 32.66
CA GLU A 85 -41.11 16.59 31.63
C GLU A 85 -42.44 16.74 30.87
N ASP A 86 -42.84 18.00 30.61
CA ASP A 86 -44.01 18.35 29.83
C ASP A 86 -43.95 17.73 28.43
N HIS A 87 -44.95 16.95 28.06
CA HIS A 87 -45.01 16.33 26.74
C HIS A 87 -46.41 16.37 26.14
N LEU A 88 -46.47 16.27 24.83
CA LEU A 88 -47.70 16.10 24.08
C LEU A 88 -47.91 14.64 23.82
N THR A 89 -48.96 14.05 24.35
CA THR A 89 -49.38 12.69 23.99
C THR A 89 -50.20 12.73 22.70
N VAL A 90 -49.70 12.07 21.66
CA VAL A 90 -50.41 11.93 20.36
C VAL A 90 -51.02 10.54 20.30
N GLU A 91 -52.33 10.45 20.19
CA GLU A 91 -53.02 9.21 19.95
C GLU A 91 -53.00 8.86 18.45
N LEU A 92 -52.70 7.59 18.14
CA LEU A 92 -52.59 7.08 16.80
C LEU A 92 -53.77 6.18 16.45
N ASP A 93 -54.19 6.23 15.18
CA ASP A 93 -55.31 5.43 14.65
C ASP A 93 -55.04 3.92 14.74
N HIS A 94 -53.75 3.51 14.61
CA HIS A 94 -53.29 2.16 14.81
C HIS A 94 -51.80 2.13 15.13
N PRO A 95 -51.28 1.02 15.71
CA PRO A 95 -49.84 0.87 15.88
C PRO A 95 -49.09 0.88 14.55
N GLY A 96 -47.90 1.50 14.51
CA GLY A 96 -47.02 1.45 13.34
C GLY A 96 -46.37 0.08 13.19
N SER A 97 -45.92 -0.24 12.00
CA SER A 97 -45.04 -1.39 11.73
C SER A 97 -43.60 -1.04 12.09
N ALA A 98 -42.75 -2.03 12.35
CA ALA A 98 -41.33 -1.85 12.56
C ALA A 98 -40.70 -0.95 11.48
N GLY A 99 -40.00 0.08 11.91
CA GLY A 99 -39.32 1.02 11.01
C GLY A 99 -39.21 2.43 11.54
N SER A 100 -38.44 3.27 10.86
CA SER A 100 -38.24 4.66 11.24
C SER A 100 -39.33 5.55 10.59
N TYR A 101 -40.09 6.21 11.43
CA TYR A 101 -41.12 7.18 11.08
C TYR A 101 -40.61 8.60 11.32
N LEU A 102 -41.19 9.57 10.60
CA LEU A 102 -40.87 10.97 10.76
C LEU A 102 -42.14 11.73 11.18
N LEU A 103 -42.12 12.22 12.42
CA LEU A 103 -43.16 13.12 12.90
C LEU A 103 -42.81 14.56 12.51
N ARG A 104 -43.81 15.33 12.06
CA ARG A 104 -43.67 16.75 11.74
C ARG A 104 -44.86 17.54 12.34
N ILE A 105 -44.54 18.69 12.94
CA ILE A 105 -45.55 19.62 13.42
C ILE A 105 -45.73 20.72 12.39
N VAL A 106 -46.87 20.71 11.74
CA VAL A 106 -47.15 21.52 10.55
C VAL A 106 -48.45 22.38 10.68
N GLU A 107 -48.57 23.42 9.88
CA GLU A 107 -49.82 24.16 9.76
C GLU A 107 -50.91 23.24 9.17
N ARG A 108 -52.12 23.44 9.70
CA ARG A 108 -53.29 22.72 9.20
C ARG A 108 -53.82 23.36 7.91
N ARG A 109 -54.21 22.58 6.94
CA ARG A 109 -54.87 23.04 5.73
C ARG A 109 -56.34 23.45 6.03
N PRO A 110 -56.99 24.23 5.13
CA PRO A 110 -58.40 24.60 5.27
C PRO A 110 -59.34 23.40 5.34
N ASP A 111 -58.95 22.25 4.77
CA ASP A 111 -59.69 21.00 4.82
C ASP A 111 -59.49 20.18 6.11
N GLY A 112 -58.73 20.74 7.07
CA GLY A 112 -58.45 20.08 8.34
C GLY A 112 -57.30 19.08 8.33
N THR A 113 -56.69 18.78 7.17
CA THR A 113 -55.57 17.83 7.02
C THR A 113 -54.23 18.51 7.32
N PRO A 114 -53.18 17.71 7.68
CA PRO A 114 -51.83 18.25 7.89
C PRO A 114 -51.28 18.89 6.61
N GLY A 115 -50.69 20.07 6.74
CA GLY A 115 -50.03 20.78 5.66
C GLY A 115 -48.58 20.37 5.46
N TRP A 116 -47.78 21.32 4.95
CA TRP A 116 -46.38 21.14 4.71
C TRP A 116 -45.48 22.18 5.38
N ARG A 117 -46.03 23.33 5.76
CA ARG A 117 -45.27 24.39 6.43
C ARG A 117 -45.19 24.10 7.92
N PRO A 118 -44.03 24.41 8.57
CA PRO A 118 -43.89 24.31 10.00
C PRO A 118 -44.98 25.09 10.72
N TYR A 119 -45.44 24.59 11.85
CA TYR A 119 -46.38 25.28 12.71
C TYR A 119 -45.79 26.59 13.22
N HIS A 120 -46.60 27.66 13.25
CA HIS A 120 -46.16 28.99 13.72
C HIS A 120 -45.66 28.92 15.16
N GLY A 121 -44.49 29.52 15.45
CA GLY A 121 -43.88 29.50 16.76
C GLY A 121 -42.95 28.31 17.05
N ILE A 122 -42.80 27.37 16.07
CA ILE A 122 -41.81 26.27 16.16
C ILE A 122 -40.68 26.55 15.18
N ASP A 123 -39.43 26.39 15.64
CA ASP A 123 -38.27 26.55 14.78
C ASP A 123 -38.37 25.55 13.59
N PRO A 124 -38.24 26.00 12.33
CA PRO A 124 -38.42 25.14 11.18
C PRO A 124 -37.46 23.92 11.11
N ARG A 125 -36.32 24.04 11.75
CA ARG A 125 -35.33 22.95 11.82
C ARG A 125 -35.68 21.91 12.87
N PHE A 126 -36.37 22.29 13.91
CA PHE A 126 -36.88 21.45 15.00
C PHE A 126 -38.39 21.21 14.95
N ALA A 127 -39.01 21.44 13.81
CA ALA A 127 -40.41 21.10 13.56
C ALA A 127 -40.63 19.63 13.19
N GLN A 128 -39.60 18.82 13.23
CA GLN A 128 -39.63 17.41 12.88
C GLN A 128 -38.69 16.56 13.74
N VAL A 129 -39.10 15.31 14.03
CA VAL A 129 -38.33 14.35 14.79
C VAL A 129 -38.54 12.93 14.27
N ARG A 130 -37.50 12.11 14.29
CA ARG A 130 -37.59 10.68 13.95
C ARG A 130 -37.89 9.85 15.19
N PHE A 131 -38.69 8.83 15.03
CA PHE A 131 -38.97 7.84 16.06
C PHE A 131 -39.15 6.47 15.43
N VAL A 132 -39.06 5.41 16.24
CA VAL A 132 -39.11 4.02 15.78
C VAL A 132 -40.17 3.29 16.59
N PHE A 133 -41.02 2.50 15.91
CA PHE A 133 -41.84 1.52 16.65
C PHE A 133 -40.98 0.33 17.01
N ASP A 134 -40.98 -0.03 18.30
CA ASP A 134 -40.24 -1.18 18.81
C ASP A 134 -40.88 -2.49 18.34
N VAL A 135 -40.06 -3.43 17.87
CA VAL A 135 -40.52 -4.72 17.32
C VAL A 135 -40.87 -5.69 18.45
N ASP A 136 -40.35 -5.48 19.66
CA ASP A 136 -40.48 -6.38 20.79
C ASP A 136 -41.68 -6.07 21.72
N ALA A 137 -42.51 -5.07 21.39
CA ALA A 137 -43.74 -4.86 22.12
C ALA A 137 -44.68 -6.08 21.92
N PRO A 138 -45.17 -6.73 23.01
CA PRO A 138 -46.02 -7.88 22.86
C PRO A 138 -47.26 -7.52 22.08
N GLN A 139 -47.45 -8.11 20.91
CA GLN A 139 -48.66 -7.96 20.12
C GLN A 139 -49.86 -8.35 21.00
N PRO A 140 -50.95 -7.55 21.07
CA PRO A 140 -52.17 -7.98 21.75
C PRO A 140 -52.59 -9.29 21.12
N PRO A 141 -53.06 -10.27 21.94
CA PRO A 141 -53.49 -11.55 21.39
C PRO A 141 -54.52 -11.32 20.30
N ILE A 142 -54.20 -11.85 19.13
CA ILE A 142 -55.15 -11.83 18.00
C ILE A 142 -56.42 -12.49 18.49
N ALA A 143 -57.53 -11.71 18.55
CA ALA A 143 -58.82 -12.26 18.94
C ALA A 143 -59.08 -13.44 18.01
N SER A 144 -59.21 -14.63 18.61
CA SER A 144 -59.52 -15.86 17.89
C SER A 144 -60.78 -15.62 17.07
N ALA A 145 -60.68 -15.70 15.76
CA ALA A 145 -61.85 -15.74 14.90
C ALA A 145 -62.72 -16.94 15.30
N PRO A 146 -64.04 -16.85 15.31
CA PRO A 146 -64.88 -17.99 15.68
C PRO A 146 -64.58 -19.14 14.72
N ALA A 147 -64.49 -20.34 15.32
CA ALA A 147 -64.22 -21.58 14.61
C ALA A 147 -65.26 -21.78 13.50
N GLY A 148 -64.95 -21.28 12.32
CA GLY A 148 -65.55 -21.70 11.07
C GLY A 148 -64.81 -22.91 10.55
N ALA A 149 -65.52 -23.83 9.92
CA ALA A 149 -65.02 -25.11 9.45
C ALA A 149 -63.62 -25.15 8.94
N PRO A 150 -62.82 -26.18 9.15
CA PRO A 150 -61.42 -26.23 8.71
C PRO A 150 -61.38 -26.13 7.20
N ALA A 151 -60.99 -24.97 6.68
CA ALA A 151 -60.42 -24.91 5.37
C ALA A 151 -59.16 -25.76 5.39
N ALA A 152 -59.04 -26.73 4.51
CA ALA A 152 -57.83 -27.53 4.37
C ALA A 152 -56.67 -26.56 4.17
N ASP A 153 -55.92 -26.39 5.22
CA ASP A 153 -54.74 -25.52 5.20
C ASP A 153 -53.64 -26.27 4.42
N ASP A 154 -53.50 -25.87 3.16
CA ASP A 154 -52.47 -26.37 2.24
C ASP A 154 -51.08 -25.81 2.57
N SER A 155 -50.96 -25.13 3.71
CA SER A 155 -49.67 -24.56 4.14
C SER A 155 -48.75 -25.68 4.60
N VAL A 156 -47.65 -25.85 3.86
CA VAL A 156 -46.53 -26.71 4.26
C VAL A 156 -45.85 -26.03 5.45
N SER A 157 -45.84 -26.70 6.62
CA SER A 157 -45.12 -26.21 7.77
C SER A 157 -43.61 -26.36 7.52
N TYR A 158 -42.87 -25.28 7.46
CA TYR A 158 -41.39 -25.28 7.37
C TYR A 158 -40.69 -25.52 8.69
N ILE A 159 -41.40 -25.92 9.76
CA ILE A 159 -40.84 -26.20 11.08
C ILE A 159 -40.14 -27.57 11.10
N TYR A 160 -40.60 -28.49 10.27
CA TYR A 160 -40.07 -29.87 10.22
C TYR A 160 -38.89 -29.91 9.24
N ARG A 161 -37.67 -30.10 9.78
CA ARG A 161 -36.44 -30.13 8.99
C ARG A 161 -35.59 -31.38 9.23
N ASP A 162 -35.89 -32.13 10.31
CA ASP A 162 -35.22 -33.37 10.66
C ASP A 162 -35.98 -34.59 10.16
N TYR A 163 -35.30 -35.74 10.08
CA TYR A 163 -35.86 -36.99 9.62
C TYR A 163 -37.18 -37.36 10.35
N ALA A 164 -37.20 -37.23 11.68
CA ALA A 164 -38.37 -37.60 12.48
C ALA A 164 -39.56 -36.70 12.19
N GLY A 165 -39.35 -35.37 12.08
CA GLY A 165 -40.39 -34.40 11.79
C GLY A 165 -40.92 -34.54 10.35
N LEU A 166 -40.04 -34.74 9.38
CA LEU A 166 -40.40 -34.93 7.99
C LEU A 166 -41.18 -36.26 7.79
N ARG A 167 -40.74 -37.32 8.45
CA ARG A 167 -41.47 -38.60 8.44
C ARG A 167 -42.88 -38.45 9.03
N GLN A 168 -43.02 -37.79 10.18
CA GLN A 168 -44.32 -37.54 10.79
C GLN A 168 -45.22 -36.67 9.89
N LEU A 169 -44.65 -35.56 9.34
CA LEU A 169 -45.39 -34.69 8.43
C LEU A 169 -45.93 -35.46 7.20
N MET A 170 -45.12 -36.34 6.63
CA MET A 170 -45.55 -37.14 5.47
C MET A 170 -46.65 -38.13 5.82
N LEU A 171 -46.56 -38.80 6.98
CA LEU A 171 -47.55 -39.73 7.50
C LEU A 171 -48.87 -39.00 7.81
N ASP A 172 -48.81 -37.82 8.45
CA ASP A 172 -49.97 -37.01 8.77
C ASP A 172 -50.69 -36.56 7.48
N ARG A 173 -49.88 -36.13 6.44
CA ARG A 173 -50.44 -35.71 5.13
C ARG A 173 -51.03 -36.90 4.39
N LEU A 174 -50.40 -38.05 4.38
CA LEU A 174 -50.94 -39.26 3.79
C LEU A 174 -52.26 -39.67 4.46
N ALA A 175 -52.40 -39.56 5.78
CA ALA A 175 -53.63 -39.83 6.51
C ALA A 175 -54.80 -38.92 6.09
N VAL A 176 -54.46 -37.65 5.68
CA VAL A 176 -55.47 -36.70 5.17
C VAL A 176 -55.82 -36.94 3.69
N THR A 177 -54.76 -37.16 2.86
CA THR A 177 -54.94 -37.28 1.40
C THR A 177 -55.38 -38.66 0.95
N MET A 178 -55.06 -39.71 1.73
CA MET A 178 -55.41 -41.10 1.44
C MET A 178 -55.99 -41.77 2.70
N PRO A 179 -57.19 -41.39 3.16
CA PRO A 179 -57.77 -41.88 4.43
C PRO A 179 -58.09 -43.41 4.41
N GLU A 180 -58.05 -44.03 3.24
CA GLU A 180 -58.20 -45.50 3.13
C GLU A 180 -56.91 -46.25 3.43
N TRP A 181 -55.72 -45.54 3.50
CA TRP A 181 -54.42 -46.12 3.84
C TRP A 181 -54.24 -46.13 5.37
N THR A 182 -54.41 -47.30 5.98
CA THR A 182 -54.34 -47.45 7.44
C THR A 182 -53.11 -48.22 7.93
N GLU A 183 -52.26 -48.63 7.04
CA GLU A 183 -51.06 -49.39 7.34
C GLU A 183 -50.02 -48.53 8.06
N GLN A 184 -49.52 -48.96 9.22
CA GLN A 184 -48.50 -48.25 10.01
C GLN A 184 -47.36 -49.18 10.49
N HIS A 185 -47.28 -50.38 9.93
CA HIS A 185 -46.23 -51.34 10.33
C HIS A 185 -44.93 -51.06 9.60
N GLU A 186 -43.82 -51.08 10.32
CA GLU A 186 -42.48 -50.77 9.78
C GLU A 186 -42.04 -51.60 8.57
N PRO A 187 -42.42 -52.87 8.38
CA PRO A 187 -42.00 -53.62 7.19
C PRO A 187 -42.82 -53.36 5.93
N ASP A 188 -43.65 -52.30 5.89
CA ASP A 188 -44.43 -51.94 4.72
C ASP A 188 -43.60 -51.13 3.68
N ILE A 189 -43.83 -51.41 2.41
CA ILE A 189 -43.08 -50.78 1.32
C ILE A 189 -43.35 -49.26 1.22
N TRP A 190 -44.58 -48.85 1.54
CA TRP A 190 -44.95 -47.44 1.52
C TRP A 190 -44.36 -46.69 2.71
N ILE A 191 -44.31 -47.30 3.86
CA ILE A 191 -43.60 -46.75 5.03
C ILE A 191 -42.14 -46.62 4.73
N THR A 192 -41.50 -47.65 4.12
CA THR A 192 -40.08 -47.55 3.67
C THR A 192 -39.86 -46.43 2.68
N LEU A 193 -40.81 -46.17 1.76
CA LEU A 193 -40.71 -45.05 0.81
C LEU A 193 -40.79 -43.70 1.54
N VAL A 194 -41.71 -43.57 2.52
CA VAL A 194 -41.84 -42.38 3.35
C VAL A 194 -40.54 -42.12 4.14
N GLU A 195 -39.98 -43.18 4.69
CA GLU A 195 -38.69 -43.08 5.45
C GLU A 195 -37.52 -42.67 4.55
N LEU A 196 -37.45 -43.23 3.32
CA LEU A 196 -36.44 -42.83 2.34
C LEU A 196 -36.57 -41.37 1.93
N LEU A 197 -37.82 -40.91 1.67
CA LEU A 197 -38.08 -39.51 1.32
C LEU A 197 -37.82 -38.57 2.49
N ALA A 198 -38.15 -38.99 3.75
CA ALA A 198 -37.82 -38.24 4.96
C ALA A 198 -36.31 -38.13 5.17
N TYR A 199 -35.54 -39.20 4.91
CA TYR A 199 -34.09 -39.18 4.94
C TYR A 199 -33.49 -38.22 3.88
N ILE A 200 -34.00 -38.29 2.66
CA ILE A 200 -33.57 -37.35 1.61
C ILE A 200 -33.92 -35.91 1.98
N GLY A 201 -35.09 -35.70 2.59
CA GLY A 201 -35.52 -34.37 3.05
C GLY A 201 -34.65 -33.82 4.17
N ASP A 202 -34.21 -34.66 5.09
CA ASP A 202 -33.28 -34.33 6.19
C ASP A 202 -31.89 -33.94 5.62
N ASP A 203 -31.37 -34.73 4.68
CA ASP A 203 -30.10 -34.44 3.99
C ASP A 203 -30.16 -33.15 3.22
N LEU A 204 -31.27 -32.86 2.51
CA LEU A 204 -31.50 -31.60 1.82
C LEU A 204 -31.60 -30.42 2.80
N SER A 205 -32.29 -30.59 3.93
CA SER A 205 -32.41 -29.56 4.98
C SER A 205 -31.05 -29.25 5.59
N TYR A 206 -30.23 -30.26 5.84
CA TYR A 206 -28.87 -30.09 6.30
C TYR A 206 -28.01 -29.32 5.28
N TYR A 207 -28.15 -29.64 3.99
CA TYR A 207 -27.48 -28.94 2.92
C TYR A 207 -27.90 -27.48 2.83
N GLU A 208 -29.21 -27.19 2.91
CA GLU A 208 -29.76 -25.83 2.94
C GLU A 208 -29.22 -25.03 4.13
N ASP A 209 -29.15 -25.62 5.34
CA ASP A 209 -28.61 -24.97 6.51
C ASP A 209 -27.10 -24.69 6.36
N ALA A 210 -26.37 -25.60 5.74
CA ALA A 210 -24.96 -25.40 5.41
C ALA A 210 -24.78 -24.21 4.44
N VAL A 211 -25.61 -24.15 3.38
CA VAL A 211 -25.60 -23.02 2.41
C VAL A 211 -26.01 -21.71 3.11
N ALA A 212 -27.07 -21.73 3.93
CA ALA A 212 -27.53 -20.57 4.68
C ALA A 212 -26.45 -20.04 5.65
N THR A 213 -25.72 -20.94 6.30
CA THR A 213 -24.58 -20.57 7.16
C THR A 213 -23.50 -19.83 6.38
N GLU A 214 -23.22 -20.21 5.14
CA GLU A 214 -22.23 -19.57 4.28
C GLU A 214 -22.74 -18.27 3.61
N ALA A 215 -24.05 -18.00 3.64
CA ALA A 215 -24.66 -16.85 3.01
C ALA A 215 -24.35 -15.50 3.70
N TYR A 216 -23.97 -15.51 4.96
CA TYR A 216 -23.68 -14.32 5.76
C TYR A 216 -22.24 -14.32 6.26
N LEU A 217 -21.58 -13.18 6.18
CA LEU A 217 -20.18 -13.02 6.62
C LEU A 217 -19.97 -13.47 8.08
N ALA A 218 -20.90 -13.14 8.96
CA ALA A 218 -20.79 -13.48 10.39
C ALA A 218 -20.78 -14.99 10.64
N THR A 219 -21.57 -15.74 9.89
CA THR A 219 -21.75 -17.18 10.05
C THR A 219 -20.88 -18.02 9.12
N ALA A 220 -20.45 -17.48 7.98
CA ALA A 220 -19.60 -18.17 7.01
C ALA A 220 -18.37 -18.79 7.67
N ARG A 221 -18.05 -20.03 7.37
CA ARG A 221 -16.91 -20.77 7.93
C ARG A 221 -15.83 -21.05 6.91
N ASN A 222 -16.23 -21.24 5.65
CA ASN A 222 -15.31 -21.55 4.56
C ASN A 222 -14.55 -20.31 4.10
N ARG A 223 -13.24 -20.43 3.93
CA ARG A 223 -12.37 -19.36 3.43
C ARG A 223 -12.84 -18.78 2.11
N ILE A 224 -13.30 -19.63 1.19
CA ILE A 224 -13.80 -19.21 -0.14
C ILE A 224 -15.07 -18.35 0.01
N SER A 225 -15.99 -18.71 0.89
CA SER A 225 -17.21 -17.95 1.16
C SER A 225 -16.88 -16.57 1.73
N VAL A 226 -16.00 -16.52 2.74
CA VAL A 226 -15.54 -15.25 3.34
C VAL A 226 -14.85 -14.37 2.29
N ARG A 227 -14.04 -14.93 1.39
CA ARG A 227 -13.43 -14.20 0.27
C ARG A 227 -14.48 -13.61 -0.67
N ARG A 228 -15.54 -14.36 -1.00
CA ARG A 228 -16.63 -13.87 -1.84
C ARG A 228 -17.39 -12.72 -1.18
N HIS A 229 -17.63 -12.78 0.12
CA HIS A 229 -18.22 -11.68 0.89
C HIS A 229 -17.26 -10.46 0.93
N ALA A 230 -15.97 -10.68 1.13
CA ALA A 230 -14.96 -9.63 1.17
C ALA A 230 -14.94 -8.79 -0.14
N ARG A 231 -15.13 -9.45 -1.29
CA ARG A 231 -15.22 -8.75 -2.60
C ARG A 231 -16.34 -7.72 -2.68
N LEU A 232 -17.45 -7.93 -1.97
CA LEU A 232 -18.57 -6.98 -1.96
C LEU A 232 -18.21 -5.65 -1.31
N THR A 233 -17.24 -5.64 -0.39
CA THR A 233 -16.74 -4.44 0.29
C THR A 233 -15.44 -3.92 -0.32
N GLY A 234 -14.94 -4.56 -1.39
CA GLY A 234 -13.63 -4.25 -1.96
C GLY A 234 -12.44 -4.74 -1.10
N TYR A 235 -12.71 -5.51 -0.04
CA TYR A 235 -11.65 -6.09 0.79
C TYR A 235 -10.99 -7.27 0.07
N ARG A 236 -9.66 -7.29 0.09
CA ARG A 236 -8.87 -8.38 -0.47
C ARG A 236 -8.31 -9.25 0.65
N LEU A 237 -8.78 -10.49 0.71
CA LEU A 237 -8.26 -11.50 1.63
C LEU A 237 -6.84 -11.88 1.20
N SER A 238 -5.87 -11.72 2.10
CA SER A 238 -4.47 -12.03 1.82
C SER A 238 -4.21 -13.54 1.91
N GLU A 239 -3.51 -14.07 0.91
CA GLU A 239 -3.01 -15.45 0.94
C GLU A 239 -1.58 -15.54 1.49
N GLY A 240 -1.05 -14.42 1.99
CA GLY A 240 0.33 -14.33 2.47
C GLY A 240 1.35 -14.22 1.35
N CYS A 241 2.60 -14.40 1.69
CA CYS A 241 3.74 -14.41 0.76
C CYS A 241 4.76 -15.46 1.19
N HIS A 242 5.50 -16.01 0.24
CA HIS A 242 6.67 -16.80 0.54
C HIS A 242 7.85 -15.91 0.99
N ALA A 243 8.75 -16.45 1.82
CA ALA A 243 9.98 -15.78 2.21
C ALA A 243 10.99 -15.72 1.05
N ARG A 244 11.87 -14.71 1.10
CA ARG A 244 13.01 -14.56 0.19
C ARG A 244 14.30 -14.42 0.98
N ALA A 245 15.41 -14.89 0.40
CA ALA A 245 16.73 -14.83 1.02
C ALA A 245 17.80 -14.47 -0.01
N TRP A 246 18.81 -13.73 0.43
CA TRP A 246 20.07 -13.60 -0.29
C TRP A 246 21.00 -14.73 0.13
N VAL A 247 21.44 -15.53 -0.84
CA VAL A 247 22.32 -16.69 -0.60
C VAL A 247 23.64 -16.47 -1.30
N CYS A 248 24.72 -16.59 -0.56
CA CYS A 248 26.10 -16.59 -1.06
C CYS A 248 26.55 -18.03 -1.35
N VAL A 249 27.26 -18.23 -2.45
CA VAL A 249 27.82 -19.51 -2.83
C VAL A 249 29.31 -19.35 -3.04
N ASP A 250 30.11 -20.01 -2.22
CA ASP A 250 31.56 -20.02 -2.33
C ASP A 250 32.03 -21.13 -3.26
N VAL A 251 32.97 -20.81 -4.14
CA VAL A 251 33.50 -21.74 -5.12
C VAL A 251 35.03 -21.74 -5.13
N SER A 252 35.66 -22.90 -5.39
CA SER A 252 37.14 -23.04 -5.53
C SER A 252 37.64 -22.77 -6.94
N GLU A 253 36.77 -22.92 -7.93
CA GLU A 253 37.05 -22.69 -9.36
C GLU A 253 35.83 -22.02 -10.02
N PRO A 254 35.98 -21.39 -11.20
CA PRO A 254 34.86 -20.82 -11.93
C PRO A 254 33.80 -21.87 -12.29
N VAL A 255 32.58 -21.70 -11.80
CA VAL A 255 31.45 -22.61 -11.99
C VAL A 255 30.30 -21.89 -12.66
N THR A 256 29.64 -22.52 -13.62
CA THR A 256 28.37 -22.05 -14.20
C THR A 256 27.26 -23.00 -13.80
N LEU A 257 26.24 -22.49 -13.13
CA LEU A 257 25.11 -23.26 -12.59
C LEU A 257 23.81 -22.93 -13.34
N PRO A 258 23.15 -23.95 -13.92
CA PRO A 258 21.76 -23.78 -14.38
C PRO A 258 20.84 -23.58 -13.18
N LEU A 259 20.10 -22.49 -13.17
CA LEU A 259 19.21 -22.12 -12.03
C LEU A 259 18.06 -23.11 -11.84
N ALA A 260 17.64 -23.80 -12.91
CA ALA A 260 16.59 -24.81 -12.86
C ALA A 260 17.02 -26.12 -12.16
N ASP A 261 18.32 -26.37 -12.08
CA ASP A 261 18.90 -27.63 -11.59
C ASP A 261 19.32 -27.54 -10.12
N ILE A 262 19.25 -26.36 -9.53
CA ILE A 262 19.69 -26.10 -8.16
C ILE A 262 18.57 -25.59 -7.23
N ARG A 263 18.71 -25.92 -5.97
CA ARG A 263 17.94 -25.36 -4.86
C ARG A 263 18.89 -25.11 -3.70
N PHE A 264 18.45 -24.32 -2.75
CA PHE A 264 19.16 -24.15 -1.48
C PHE A 264 18.34 -24.78 -0.36
N ALA A 265 18.99 -25.23 0.71
CA ALA A 265 18.31 -25.83 1.84
C ALA A 265 18.90 -25.39 3.17
N ALA A 266 18.04 -25.26 4.18
CA ALA A 266 18.43 -25.20 5.57
C ALA A 266 18.65 -26.63 6.09
N ALA A 267 19.86 -27.15 5.85
CA ALA A 267 20.16 -28.56 6.08
C ALA A 267 20.69 -28.87 7.50
N GLY A 268 20.89 -27.83 8.35
CA GLY A 268 21.41 -27.97 9.71
C GLY A 268 22.72 -28.76 9.75
N GLY A 269 22.80 -29.76 10.60
CA GLY A 269 24.01 -30.59 10.78
C GLY A 269 24.32 -31.52 9.59
N TRP A 270 23.45 -31.67 8.60
CA TRP A 270 23.70 -32.48 7.42
C TRP A 270 24.76 -31.86 6.49
N ALA A 271 24.85 -30.55 6.44
CA ALA A 271 25.88 -29.82 5.68
C ALA A 271 27.27 -29.88 6.30
N GLY A 272 27.38 -30.25 7.57
CA GLY A 272 28.66 -30.31 8.33
C GLY A 272 29.54 -31.53 8.07
N GLN A 273 29.12 -32.48 7.24
CA GLN A 273 29.87 -33.72 6.98
C GLN A 273 30.82 -33.65 5.75
N GLY A 274 31.27 -32.46 5.34
CA GLY A 274 32.31 -32.26 4.35
C GLY A 274 31.87 -31.87 2.94
N SER A 275 30.59 -31.62 2.70
CA SER A 275 30.11 -31.09 1.41
C SER A 275 29.02 -30.07 1.61
N ALA A 276 29.20 -28.88 1.02
CA ALA A 276 28.17 -27.85 0.94
C ALA A 276 27.06 -28.21 -0.07
N MET A 277 27.17 -29.37 -0.74
CA MET A 277 26.26 -29.82 -1.79
C MET A 277 25.59 -31.15 -1.43
N LEU A 278 24.27 -31.22 -1.64
CA LEU A 278 23.43 -32.41 -1.51
C LEU A 278 22.94 -32.80 -2.90
N ASP A 279 23.17 -34.04 -3.30
CA ASP A 279 22.59 -34.56 -4.56
C ASP A 279 21.24 -35.23 -4.31
N ALA A 280 20.17 -34.67 -4.88
CA ALA A 280 18.80 -35.14 -4.71
C ALA A 280 18.58 -36.59 -5.21
N ALA A 281 19.43 -37.07 -6.10
CA ALA A 281 19.34 -38.45 -6.59
C ALA A 281 19.83 -39.48 -5.57
N THR A 282 20.79 -39.09 -4.73
CA THR A 282 21.43 -40.00 -3.77
C THR A 282 20.98 -39.71 -2.32
N PHE A 283 20.48 -38.52 -2.03
CA PHE A 283 20.02 -38.12 -0.68
C PHE A 283 18.63 -38.69 -0.39
N PRO A 284 18.35 -39.14 0.86
CA PRO A 284 17.04 -39.74 1.17
C PRO A 284 15.87 -38.78 0.91
N ALA A 285 14.97 -39.15 0.00
CA ALA A 285 13.89 -38.31 -0.48
C ALA A 285 12.96 -37.80 0.65
N GLY A 286 12.67 -38.64 1.66
CA GLY A 286 11.85 -38.25 2.83
C GLY A 286 12.53 -37.17 3.67
N THR A 287 13.84 -37.27 3.87
CA THR A 287 14.63 -36.26 4.60
C THR A 287 14.72 -34.97 3.79
N LEU A 288 14.98 -35.06 2.48
CA LEU A 288 15.04 -33.89 1.61
C LEU A 288 13.71 -33.12 1.60
N ALA A 289 12.58 -33.84 1.58
CA ALA A 289 11.25 -33.25 1.62
C ALA A 289 10.94 -32.54 2.94
N SER A 290 11.59 -32.92 4.04
CA SER A 290 11.41 -32.29 5.37
C SER A 290 12.28 -31.04 5.58
N LEU A 291 13.27 -30.80 4.71
CA LEU A 291 14.11 -29.60 4.78
C LEU A 291 13.35 -28.39 4.22
N GLN A 292 13.60 -27.23 4.83
CA GLN A 292 13.17 -25.95 4.23
C GLN A 292 14.03 -25.72 2.97
N GLN A 293 13.38 -25.66 1.84
CA GLN A 293 14.04 -25.52 0.54
C GLN A 293 13.71 -24.17 -0.08
N TYR A 294 14.71 -23.61 -0.79
CA TYR A 294 14.61 -22.32 -1.45
C TYR A 294 15.03 -22.49 -2.91
N THR A 295 14.18 -22.05 -3.83
CA THR A 295 14.46 -22.07 -5.26
C THR A 295 15.07 -20.74 -5.68
N PRO A 296 16.21 -20.72 -6.42
CA PRO A 296 16.81 -19.50 -6.90
C PRO A 296 15.88 -18.80 -7.88
N LEU A 297 15.81 -17.48 -7.74
CA LEU A 297 15.06 -16.60 -8.63
C LEU A 297 15.96 -16.01 -9.69
N SER A 298 15.60 -16.17 -10.96
CA SER A 298 16.26 -15.45 -12.03
C SER A 298 15.73 -14.01 -12.05
N VAL A 299 16.57 -13.06 -11.65
CA VAL A 299 16.24 -11.62 -11.62
C VAL A 299 17.05 -10.82 -12.64
N ARG A 300 17.96 -11.45 -13.36
CA ARG A 300 18.79 -10.79 -14.37
C ARG A 300 18.22 -10.99 -15.77
N PRO A 301 18.32 -9.96 -16.63
CA PRO A 301 18.01 -10.13 -18.05
C PRO A 301 19.08 -10.99 -18.74
N GLY A 302 18.62 -11.94 -19.53
CA GLY A 302 19.45 -12.67 -20.48
C GLY A 302 19.16 -12.25 -21.92
N THR A 303 19.90 -12.78 -22.87
CA THR A 303 19.73 -12.50 -24.31
C THR A 303 18.36 -12.91 -24.87
N HIS A 304 17.69 -13.86 -24.24
CA HIS A 304 16.38 -14.39 -24.67
C HIS A 304 15.36 -14.48 -23.52
N GLY A 305 15.35 -13.53 -22.61
CA GLY A 305 14.47 -13.50 -21.45
C GLY A 305 15.25 -13.36 -20.13
N LEU A 306 14.77 -14.02 -19.07
CA LEU A 306 15.52 -14.06 -17.81
C LEU A 306 16.72 -15.00 -17.93
N GLN A 307 17.82 -14.66 -17.26
CA GLN A 307 19.03 -15.48 -17.24
C GLN A 307 18.72 -16.86 -16.62
N GLN A 308 19.08 -17.92 -17.33
CA GLN A 308 18.83 -19.30 -16.90
C GLN A 308 20.03 -19.92 -16.16
N GLU A 309 21.19 -19.28 -16.27
CA GLU A 309 22.45 -19.76 -15.69
C GLU A 309 23.12 -18.63 -14.92
N VAL A 310 23.86 -18.99 -13.88
CA VAL A 310 24.70 -18.06 -13.11
C VAL A 310 26.15 -18.49 -13.15
N LYS A 311 27.06 -17.54 -13.40
CA LYS A 311 28.51 -17.72 -13.35
C LYS A 311 29.00 -17.30 -11.96
N LEU A 312 29.64 -18.20 -11.25
CA LEU A 312 30.25 -17.98 -9.95
C LEU A 312 31.78 -17.99 -10.10
N LEU A 313 32.44 -17.07 -9.43
CA LEU A 313 33.89 -16.88 -9.51
C LEU A 313 34.54 -16.95 -8.12
N PRO A 314 35.68 -17.61 -7.94
CA PRO A 314 36.40 -17.63 -6.68
C PRO A 314 36.74 -16.23 -6.16
N ALA A 315 37.06 -15.30 -7.06
CA ALA A 315 37.37 -13.92 -6.72
C ALA A 315 36.18 -13.16 -6.11
N HIS A 316 34.95 -13.67 -6.28
CA HIS A 316 33.72 -13.08 -5.75
C HIS A 316 33.31 -13.67 -4.39
N ASN A 317 33.98 -14.71 -3.87
CA ASN A 317 33.69 -15.29 -2.55
C ASN A 317 33.91 -14.26 -1.45
N THR A 318 35.10 -13.65 -1.49
CA THR A 318 35.54 -12.64 -0.50
C THR A 318 36.28 -11.53 -1.22
N ILE A 319 35.75 -10.35 -1.18
CA ILE A 319 36.27 -9.15 -1.86
C ILE A 319 36.70 -8.16 -0.79
N GLY A 320 37.92 -7.71 -0.84
CA GLY A 320 38.46 -6.68 0.07
C GLY A 320 37.92 -5.28 -0.29
N LEU A 321 37.66 -4.46 0.70
CA LEU A 321 37.42 -3.04 0.53
C LEU A 321 38.75 -2.26 0.59
N TRP A 322 38.92 -1.28 -0.28
CA TRP A 322 40.14 -0.50 -0.36
C TRP A 322 40.09 0.73 0.54
N SER A 323 41.12 0.89 1.43
CA SER A 323 41.21 1.96 2.42
C SER A 323 42.11 3.14 2.01
N TRP A 324 42.66 3.14 0.81
CA TRP A 324 43.58 4.15 0.29
C TRP A 324 44.84 4.32 1.15
N GLY A 325 45.23 3.27 1.88
CA GLY A 325 46.38 3.28 2.77
C GLY A 325 46.10 3.86 4.17
N GLU A 326 44.83 4.13 4.47
CA GLU A 326 44.43 4.54 5.82
C GLU A 326 44.35 3.33 6.76
N HIS A 327 44.96 3.45 7.93
CA HIS A 327 44.97 2.40 8.95
C HIS A 327 43.65 2.30 9.72
N ASP A 328 42.91 3.40 9.82
CA ASP A 328 41.59 3.46 10.44
C ASP A 328 40.63 4.08 9.46
N SER A 329 39.89 3.25 8.73
CA SER A 329 38.95 3.70 7.74
C SER A 329 37.58 3.06 7.93
N HIS A 330 36.53 3.83 7.68
CA HIS A 330 35.14 3.41 7.85
C HIS A 330 34.28 3.86 6.66
N LEU A 331 33.35 3.01 6.25
CA LEU A 331 32.20 3.47 5.48
C LEU A 331 31.14 3.92 6.48
N VAL A 332 30.85 5.20 6.47
CA VAL A 332 29.89 5.79 7.43
C VAL A 332 28.44 5.43 7.05
N THR A 333 27.57 5.41 8.03
CA THR A 333 26.12 5.29 7.85
C THR A 333 25.65 6.28 6.78
N GLY A 334 24.82 5.81 5.85
CA GLY A 334 24.33 6.59 4.71
C GLY A 334 25.23 6.49 3.48
N SER A 335 26.37 5.79 3.52
CA SER A 335 27.23 5.58 2.35
C SER A 335 26.50 4.84 1.23
N THR A 336 26.68 5.33 -0.01
CA THR A 336 26.11 4.75 -1.24
C THR A 336 27.16 4.32 -2.24
N SER A 337 28.42 4.28 -1.83
CA SER A 337 29.55 3.85 -2.66
C SER A 337 30.64 3.22 -1.83
N ALA A 338 31.43 2.34 -2.45
CA ALA A 338 32.65 1.76 -1.89
C ALA A 338 33.64 1.48 -3.01
N VAL A 339 34.90 1.27 -2.62
CA VAL A 339 35.97 0.85 -3.52
C VAL A 339 36.43 -0.55 -3.14
N LEU A 340 36.40 -1.44 -4.11
CA LEU A 340 36.74 -2.85 -3.97
C LEU A 340 38.11 -3.14 -4.58
N THR A 341 38.87 -4.06 -3.98
CA THR A 341 40.11 -4.55 -4.54
C THR A 341 39.84 -5.49 -5.72
N ASP A 342 40.36 -5.17 -6.91
CA ASP A 342 40.12 -5.92 -8.16
C ASP A 342 41.40 -6.62 -8.63
N GLY A 343 41.78 -7.65 -7.91
CA GLY A 343 42.99 -8.43 -8.20
C GLY A 343 44.22 -7.94 -7.49
N ALA A 344 45.41 -8.42 -7.92
CA ALA A 344 46.68 -8.09 -7.35
C ALA A 344 47.41 -6.99 -8.15
N PRO A 345 48.29 -6.20 -7.50
CA PRO A 345 49.17 -5.29 -8.20
C PRO A 345 50.11 -6.08 -9.13
N PRO A 346 50.58 -5.50 -10.25
CA PRO A 346 51.49 -6.18 -11.16
C PRO A 346 52.87 -6.40 -10.49
N ASP A 347 53.46 -7.58 -10.70
CA ASP A 347 54.79 -7.90 -10.16
C ASP A 347 55.94 -7.02 -10.75
N SER A 348 55.69 -6.39 -11.87
CA SER A 348 56.62 -5.48 -12.54
C SER A 348 55.87 -4.36 -13.28
N ALA A 349 56.54 -3.20 -13.42
CA ALA A 349 55.95 -2.03 -14.10
C ALA A 349 55.54 -2.24 -15.57
N ASP A 350 56.05 -3.28 -16.22
CA ASP A 350 55.73 -3.62 -17.60
C ASP A 350 54.52 -4.57 -17.76
N GLN A 351 54.03 -5.13 -16.63
CA GLN A 351 52.89 -6.05 -16.66
C GLN A 351 51.58 -5.27 -16.52
N LYS A 352 50.55 -5.71 -17.28
CA LYS A 352 49.20 -5.18 -17.08
C LYS A 352 48.62 -5.75 -15.79
N PRO A 353 47.93 -4.92 -14.98
CA PRO A 353 47.27 -5.39 -13.76
C PRO A 353 46.25 -6.49 -14.09
N GLN A 354 46.30 -7.57 -13.35
CA GLN A 354 45.36 -8.67 -13.50
C GLN A 354 44.12 -8.38 -12.68
N ARG A 355 43.01 -8.10 -13.39
CA ARG A 355 41.71 -7.87 -12.78
C ARG A 355 40.97 -9.19 -12.64
N THR A 356 40.32 -9.38 -11.51
CA THR A 356 39.65 -10.65 -11.15
C THR A 356 38.15 -10.48 -10.97
N LEU A 357 37.65 -9.24 -10.75
CA LEU A 357 36.24 -8.99 -10.56
C LEU A 357 35.50 -8.78 -11.89
N GLU A 358 34.39 -9.51 -12.05
CA GLU A 358 33.48 -9.39 -13.18
C GLU A 358 32.12 -8.79 -12.74
N LEU A 359 32.08 -8.04 -11.65
CA LEU A 359 30.85 -7.41 -11.15
C LEU A 359 30.30 -6.38 -12.13
N GLN A 360 29.00 -6.42 -12.34
CA GLN A 360 28.27 -5.55 -13.27
C GLN A 360 27.15 -4.81 -12.56
N VAL A 361 26.63 -3.80 -13.23
CA VAL A 361 25.41 -3.11 -12.80
C VAL A 361 24.26 -4.10 -12.69
N GLY A 362 23.52 -4.08 -11.57
CA GLY A 362 22.45 -5.02 -11.23
C GLY A 362 22.88 -6.20 -10.36
N ASP A 363 24.19 -6.44 -10.21
CA ASP A 363 24.68 -7.42 -9.25
C ASP A 363 24.39 -6.98 -7.85
N VAL A 364 24.22 -7.94 -6.98
CA VAL A 364 24.11 -7.68 -5.53
C VAL A 364 25.38 -8.15 -4.87
N ILE A 365 25.92 -7.32 -4.00
CA ILE A 365 26.99 -7.69 -3.09
C ILE A 365 26.48 -7.57 -1.65
N ILE A 366 27.02 -8.39 -0.77
CA ILE A 366 26.77 -8.29 0.66
C ILE A 366 28.00 -7.73 1.33
N LEU A 367 27.85 -6.58 1.97
CA LEU A 367 28.87 -5.94 2.80
C LEU A 367 28.69 -6.46 4.23
N GLU A 368 29.77 -6.88 4.87
CA GLU A 368 29.74 -7.39 6.23
C GLU A 368 30.98 -7.01 7.03
N GLN A 369 30.80 -6.83 8.35
CA GLN A 369 31.86 -6.72 9.31
C GLN A 369 32.39 -8.13 9.64
N ALA A 370 33.40 -8.59 8.89
CA ALA A 370 33.89 -9.96 9.02
C ALA A 370 34.68 -10.19 10.31
N TYR A 371 35.40 -9.16 10.75
CA TYR A 371 36.24 -9.21 11.93
C TYR A 371 35.95 -8.03 12.87
N ASP A 372 36.10 -8.27 14.16
CA ASP A 372 35.90 -7.24 15.19
C ASP A 372 37.04 -6.20 15.16
N PRO A 373 36.75 -4.93 14.89
CA PRO A 373 37.77 -3.87 14.86
C PRO A 373 38.43 -3.63 16.22
N LEU A 374 37.77 -3.94 17.35
CA LEU A 374 38.33 -3.75 18.70
C LEU A 374 39.40 -4.78 19.03
N THR A 375 39.30 -5.97 18.45
CA THR A 375 40.30 -7.04 18.65
C THR A 375 41.37 -7.06 17.57
N LEU A 376 41.46 -6.01 16.76
CA LEU A 376 42.38 -5.88 15.62
C LEU A 376 42.32 -7.09 14.68
N GLY A 377 41.10 -7.54 14.35
CA GLY A 377 40.87 -8.62 13.41
C GLY A 377 41.06 -10.03 13.93
N SER A 378 41.31 -10.24 15.24
CA SER A 378 41.46 -11.58 15.81
C SER A 378 40.17 -12.24 16.28
N GLY A 379 39.07 -11.49 16.39
CA GLY A 379 37.75 -11.97 16.76
C GLY A 379 36.75 -11.91 15.58
N PRO A 380 35.65 -12.69 15.64
CA PRO A 380 34.58 -12.59 14.65
C PRO A 380 33.89 -11.23 14.73
N GLY A 381 33.52 -10.70 13.58
CA GLY A 381 32.76 -9.46 13.48
C GLY A 381 31.35 -9.58 14.01
N ASP A 382 30.69 -8.43 14.15
CA ASP A 382 29.30 -8.38 14.57
C ASP A 382 28.36 -8.86 13.42
N PRO A 383 27.62 -9.97 13.62
CA PRO A 383 26.73 -10.52 12.60
C PRO A 383 25.54 -9.60 12.27
N THR A 384 25.28 -8.56 13.07
CA THR A 384 24.24 -7.59 12.80
C THR A 384 24.67 -6.51 11.80
N LEU A 385 25.99 -6.33 11.60
CA LEU A 385 26.56 -5.36 10.67
C LEU A 385 26.74 -5.99 9.28
N ARG A 386 25.63 -6.32 8.65
CA ARG A 386 25.58 -6.92 7.31
C ARG A 386 24.48 -6.27 6.50
N GLN A 387 24.77 -5.98 5.24
CA GLN A 387 23.77 -5.40 4.33
C GLN A 387 24.00 -5.82 2.89
N ALA A 388 22.91 -6.21 2.22
CA ALA A 388 22.90 -6.43 0.78
C ALA A 388 22.68 -5.09 0.06
N VAL A 389 23.48 -4.81 -0.96
CA VAL A 389 23.36 -3.63 -1.79
C VAL A 389 23.38 -4.01 -3.28
N ARG A 390 22.52 -3.39 -4.09
CA ARG A 390 22.49 -3.64 -5.53
C ARG A 390 23.26 -2.58 -6.28
N LEU A 391 24.19 -3.01 -7.11
CA LEU A 391 25.08 -2.13 -7.87
C LEU A 391 24.30 -1.38 -8.95
N THR A 392 24.33 -0.06 -8.89
CA THR A 392 23.78 0.85 -9.91
C THR A 392 24.86 1.38 -10.85
N ARG A 393 26.10 1.41 -10.40
CA ARG A 393 27.24 1.85 -11.19
C ARG A 393 28.50 1.10 -10.79
N THR A 394 29.34 0.78 -11.79
CA THR A 394 30.69 0.23 -11.57
C THR A 394 31.67 1.04 -12.40
N ARG A 395 32.84 1.36 -11.82
CA ARG A 395 33.93 2.08 -12.49
C ARG A 395 35.26 1.48 -12.11
N ARG A 396 36.03 1.07 -13.09
CA ARG A 396 37.40 0.58 -12.90
C ARG A 396 38.34 1.73 -12.59
N LEU A 397 39.12 1.59 -11.53
CA LEU A 397 40.12 2.56 -11.08
C LEU A 397 41.48 1.90 -10.97
N MET A 398 42.49 2.69 -10.71
CA MET A 398 43.83 2.28 -10.36
C MET A 398 44.33 3.18 -9.24
N ASP A 399 44.84 2.62 -8.18
CA ASP A 399 45.63 3.39 -7.21
C ASP A 399 47.05 3.45 -7.71
N GLU A 400 47.47 4.64 -8.17
CA GLU A 400 48.78 4.87 -8.77
C GLU A 400 49.91 4.72 -7.75
N LEU A 401 49.64 4.96 -6.47
CA LEU A 401 50.63 4.85 -5.41
C LEU A 401 51.01 3.39 -5.12
N TYR A 402 50.01 2.54 -5.00
CA TYR A 402 50.15 1.14 -4.69
C TYR A 402 50.12 0.24 -5.93
N GLN A 403 49.93 0.83 -7.10
CA GLN A 403 49.71 0.09 -8.38
C GLN A 403 48.58 -0.95 -8.30
N GLN A 404 47.59 -0.68 -7.40
CA GLN A 404 46.50 -1.59 -7.10
C GLN A 404 45.32 -1.37 -8.05
N PRO A 405 44.90 -2.42 -8.78
CA PRO A 405 43.65 -2.34 -9.54
C PRO A 405 42.45 -2.33 -8.61
N LEU A 406 41.49 -1.43 -8.88
CA LEU A 406 40.33 -1.18 -8.05
C LEU A 406 39.06 -1.17 -8.88
N LEU A 407 37.94 -1.49 -8.23
CA LEU A 407 36.60 -1.34 -8.74
C LEU A 407 35.75 -0.47 -7.80
N GLU A 408 35.47 0.75 -8.22
CA GLU A 408 34.48 1.59 -7.52
C GLU A 408 33.08 1.11 -7.86
N VAL A 409 32.27 0.91 -6.84
CA VAL A 409 30.88 0.49 -6.93
C VAL A 409 29.98 1.51 -6.26
N GLN A 410 28.79 1.72 -6.82
CA GLN A 410 27.77 2.60 -6.27
C GLN A 410 26.45 1.87 -6.24
N TRP A 411 25.59 2.21 -5.29
CA TRP A 411 24.24 1.68 -5.13
C TRP A 411 23.23 2.79 -4.86
N ALA A 412 21.95 2.44 -4.87
CA ALA A 412 20.88 3.39 -4.69
C ALA A 412 20.79 3.92 -3.25
N PRO A 413 20.25 5.14 -3.03
CA PRO A 413 20.06 5.69 -1.68
C PRO A 413 19.17 4.81 -0.78
N GLU A 414 18.27 4.01 -1.36
CA GLU A 414 17.42 3.07 -0.63
C GLU A 414 18.22 1.90 -0.02
N ASP A 415 19.38 1.57 -0.61
CA ASP A 415 20.33 0.59 -0.11
C ASP A 415 21.49 1.25 0.67
N ALA A 416 21.41 2.56 0.98
CA ALA A 416 22.42 3.24 1.76
C ALA A 416 22.72 2.50 3.08
N LEU A 417 24.01 2.45 3.48
CA LEU A 417 24.40 1.70 4.67
C LEU A 417 23.64 2.20 5.92
N GLY A 418 23.04 1.27 6.64
CA GLY A 418 22.31 1.53 7.87
C GLY A 418 23.18 1.64 9.13
N PHE A 419 24.49 1.43 9.00
CA PHE A 419 25.46 1.39 10.10
C PHE A 419 26.83 1.83 9.62
N ASP A 420 27.71 2.16 10.57
CA ASP A 420 29.12 2.42 10.28
C ASP A 420 29.87 1.09 10.13
N LEU A 421 30.54 0.90 9.00
CA LEU A 421 31.27 -0.32 8.68
C LEU A 421 32.79 -0.03 8.77
N ALA A 422 33.49 -0.60 9.75
CA ALA A 422 34.93 -0.47 9.86
C ALA A 422 35.62 -1.25 8.73
N VAL A 423 36.29 -0.54 7.83
CA VAL A 423 37.04 -1.16 6.73
C VAL A 423 38.38 -1.65 7.21
N MET A 424 39.14 -0.80 7.93
CA MET A 424 40.43 -1.12 8.52
C MET A 424 40.46 -0.72 10.00
N ALA A 425 41.11 -1.55 10.81
CA ALA A 425 41.50 -1.21 12.18
C ALA A 425 42.97 -1.56 12.35
N GLY A 426 43.82 -0.54 12.43
CA GLY A 426 45.29 -0.71 12.33
C GLY A 426 45.66 -1.29 10.95
N ASP A 427 46.44 -2.36 10.95
CA ASP A 427 46.85 -3.05 9.72
C ASP A 427 45.92 -4.20 9.31
N HIS A 428 44.77 -4.34 10.00
CA HIS A 428 43.83 -5.43 9.78
C HIS A 428 42.58 -4.98 9.01
N GLN A 429 42.27 -5.71 7.95
CA GLN A 429 41.01 -5.52 7.22
C GLN A 429 39.85 -6.16 8.01
N CYS A 430 38.88 -5.36 8.39
CA CYS A 430 37.74 -5.77 9.22
C CYS A 430 36.46 -6.02 8.41
N ALA A 431 36.30 -5.31 7.31
CA ALA A 431 35.13 -5.48 6.41
C ALA A 431 35.46 -6.23 5.13
N GLN A 432 34.49 -6.96 4.63
CA GLN A 432 34.56 -7.65 3.34
C GLN A 432 33.24 -7.55 2.58
N ALA A 433 33.31 -7.85 1.29
CA ALA A 433 32.14 -8.00 0.43
C ALA A 433 32.09 -9.41 -0.18
N SER A 434 30.89 -9.95 -0.33
CA SER A 434 30.62 -11.19 -1.08
C SER A 434 29.87 -10.86 -2.38
N GLY A 435 30.31 -11.38 -3.51
CA GLY A 435 29.78 -11.07 -4.83
C GLY A 435 29.10 -12.24 -5.57
N ASN A 436 29.23 -13.48 -5.10
CA ASN A 436 28.51 -14.65 -5.60
C ASN A 436 27.14 -14.77 -4.91
N VAL A 437 26.26 -13.77 -5.11
CA VAL A 437 24.99 -13.63 -4.39
C VAL A 437 23.83 -13.92 -5.29
N LEU A 438 22.93 -14.81 -4.83
CA LEU A 438 21.70 -15.20 -5.52
C LEU A 438 20.48 -14.88 -4.65
N LEU A 439 19.42 -14.39 -5.29
CA LEU A 439 18.13 -14.29 -4.62
C LEU A 439 17.41 -15.64 -4.72
N ALA A 440 16.96 -16.17 -3.60
CA ALA A 440 16.18 -17.39 -3.55
C ALA A 440 14.87 -17.16 -2.81
N ALA A 441 13.84 -17.92 -3.16
CA ALA A 441 12.54 -17.85 -2.50
C ALA A 441 12.15 -19.21 -1.93
N HIS A 442 11.53 -19.20 -0.76
CA HIS A 442 11.04 -20.40 -0.10
C HIS A 442 10.02 -21.14 -0.97
N GLY A 443 10.24 -22.42 -1.19
CA GLY A 443 9.33 -23.29 -1.90
C GLY A 443 10.01 -24.16 -2.93
N VAL A 444 9.28 -25.17 -3.36
CA VAL A 444 9.72 -26.18 -4.33
C VAL A 444 8.74 -26.19 -5.50
N ALA A 445 9.27 -26.29 -6.72
CA ALA A 445 8.45 -26.40 -7.91
C ALA A 445 7.62 -27.70 -7.92
N GLY A 446 6.38 -27.58 -8.34
CA GLY A 446 5.42 -28.64 -8.58
C GLY A 446 4.80 -28.52 -9.96
N THR A 447 4.36 -29.62 -10.51
CA THR A 447 3.64 -29.66 -11.78
C THR A 447 2.41 -30.52 -11.64
N ASP A 448 1.28 -30.04 -12.19
CA ASP A 448 0.00 -30.75 -12.24
C ASP A 448 -0.62 -30.65 -13.61
N THR A 449 -1.57 -31.54 -13.86
CA THR A 449 -2.48 -31.44 -14.99
C THR A 449 -3.85 -31.02 -14.46
N VAL A 450 -4.32 -29.85 -14.88
CA VAL A 450 -5.58 -29.25 -14.42
C VAL A 450 -6.70 -29.63 -15.39
N ASP A 451 -7.72 -30.31 -14.86
CA ASP A 451 -8.95 -30.61 -15.59
C ASP A 451 -9.86 -29.37 -15.57
N LEU A 452 -10.36 -28.93 -16.73
CA LEU A 452 -11.24 -27.78 -16.85
C LEU A 452 -12.66 -27.99 -16.25
N THR A 453 -13.07 -29.24 -16.01
CA THR A 453 -14.34 -29.53 -15.33
C THR A 453 -14.26 -29.27 -13.82
N THR A 454 -13.12 -29.53 -13.22
CA THR A 454 -12.84 -29.26 -11.79
C THR A 454 -11.43 -28.69 -11.66
N PRO A 455 -11.26 -27.40 -11.99
CA PRO A 455 -9.91 -26.81 -12.09
C PRO A 455 -9.30 -26.57 -10.70
N LYS A 456 -8.64 -27.59 -10.16
CA LYS A 456 -7.97 -27.58 -8.84
C LYS A 456 -6.55 -28.08 -8.94
N LEU A 457 -5.67 -27.56 -8.09
CA LEU A 457 -4.33 -28.13 -7.88
C LEU A 457 -4.43 -29.34 -6.93
N THR A 458 -3.46 -30.27 -7.07
CA THR A 458 -3.43 -31.49 -6.22
C THR A 458 -2.70 -31.28 -4.91
N ARG A 459 -1.80 -30.26 -4.82
CA ARG A 459 -1.00 -30.01 -3.62
C ARG A 459 -1.45 -28.75 -2.91
N ALA A 460 -1.52 -28.83 -1.59
CA ALA A 460 -1.73 -27.70 -0.72
C ALA A 460 -0.47 -26.81 -0.62
N GLY A 461 -0.65 -25.55 -0.18
CA GLY A 461 0.45 -24.65 0.11
C GLY A 461 1.00 -23.91 -1.11
N LEU A 462 0.13 -23.57 -2.07
CA LEU A 462 0.48 -22.73 -3.21
C LEU A 462 1.21 -21.48 -2.75
N GLY A 463 2.40 -21.23 -3.32
CA GLY A 463 3.21 -20.05 -3.01
C GLY A 463 2.60 -18.79 -3.61
N TYR A 464 2.66 -17.71 -2.85
CA TYR A 464 2.27 -16.37 -3.27
C TYR A 464 3.47 -15.43 -3.16
N ALA A 465 3.60 -14.54 -4.11
CA ALA A 465 4.63 -13.51 -4.11
C ALA A 465 4.16 -12.25 -4.80
N VAL A 466 4.73 -11.13 -4.41
CA VAL A 466 4.66 -9.92 -5.24
C VAL A 466 5.54 -10.15 -6.46
N PRO A 467 4.95 -10.16 -7.68
CA PRO A 467 5.74 -10.37 -8.89
C PRO A 467 6.70 -9.21 -9.09
N PHE A 468 7.91 -9.50 -9.52
CA PHE A 468 8.78 -8.44 -10.01
C PHE A 468 8.14 -7.83 -11.27
N PRO A 469 8.04 -6.49 -11.35
CA PRO A 469 7.38 -5.86 -12.48
C PRO A 469 8.04 -6.27 -13.81
N ASP A 470 7.30 -6.93 -14.69
CA ASP A 470 7.75 -7.20 -16.05
C ASP A 470 7.69 -5.88 -16.85
N PRO A 471 8.82 -5.40 -17.38
CA PRO A 471 8.88 -4.16 -18.15
C PRO A 471 7.96 -4.16 -19.36
N ARG A 472 7.71 -5.34 -19.93
CA ARG A 472 6.81 -5.48 -21.08
C ARG A 472 5.37 -5.24 -20.70
N ILE A 473 4.94 -5.77 -19.54
CA ILE A 473 3.58 -5.53 -18.99
C ILE A 473 3.44 -4.06 -18.61
N VAL A 474 4.42 -3.49 -17.90
CA VAL A 474 4.46 -2.08 -17.54
C VAL A 474 4.43 -1.20 -18.78
N ALA A 475 5.24 -1.51 -19.80
CA ALA A 475 5.26 -0.80 -21.08
C ALA A 475 3.91 -0.86 -21.81
N ARG A 476 3.23 -2.01 -21.82
CA ARG A 476 1.87 -2.15 -22.42
C ARG A 476 0.85 -1.28 -21.70
N HIS A 477 0.85 -1.29 -20.36
CA HIS A 477 -0.07 -0.45 -19.58
C HIS A 477 0.21 1.03 -19.77
N GLN A 478 1.46 1.45 -19.71
CA GLN A 478 1.86 2.83 -19.95
C GLN A 478 1.55 3.26 -21.39
N ALA A 479 1.77 2.39 -22.39
CA ALA A 479 1.44 2.66 -23.78
C ALA A 479 -0.07 2.85 -23.98
N ARG A 480 -0.92 2.04 -23.33
CA ARG A 480 -2.38 2.21 -23.39
C ARG A 480 -2.80 3.54 -22.76
N ALA A 481 -2.32 3.85 -21.56
CA ALA A 481 -2.63 5.09 -20.85
C ALA A 481 -2.16 6.33 -21.63
N LEU A 482 -0.95 6.32 -22.15
CA LEU A 482 -0.39 7.42 -22.95
C LEU A 482 -1.10 7.60 -24.29
N ARG A 483 -1.57 6.52 -24.93
CA ARG A 483 -2.28 6.59 -26.22
C ARG A 483 -3.57 7.38 -26.14
N SER A 484 -4.35 7.17 -25.08
CA SER A 484 -5.60 7.89 -24.85
C SER A 484 -5.37 9.38 -24.53
N LEU A 485 -4.38 9.65 -23.65
CA LEU A 485 -3.99 11.01 -23.28
C LEU A 485 -3.38 11.77 -24.47
N TYR A 486 -2.48 11.13 -25.23
CA TYR A 486 -1.84 11.72 -26.40
C TYR A 486 -2.87 12.16 -27.46
N ARG A 487 -3.87 11.30 -27.79
CA ARG A 487 -4.92 11.65 -28.75
C ARG A 487 -5.69 12.87 -28.29
N ARG A 488 -6.17 12.88 -27.04
CA ARG A 488 -6.91 14.00 -26.46
C ARG A 488 -6.10 15.30 -26.51
N TRP A 489 -4.87 15.29 -26.06
CA TRP A 489 -4.06 16.50 -25.99
C TRP A 489 -3.64 17.01 -27.38
N ARG A 490 -3.26 16.12 -28.29
CA ARG A 490 -2.90 16.48 -29.65
C ARG A 490 -4.03 17.22 -30.36
N ASP A 491 -5.24 16.67 -30.29
CA ASP A 491 -6.40 17.24 -30.96
C ASP A 491 -6.75 18.60 -30.34
N GLN A 492 -6.75 18.71 -29.02
CA GLN A 492 -7.02 19.96 -28.30
C GLN A 492 -5.98 21.06 -28.60
N ILE A 493 -4.69 20.75 -28.52
CA ILE A 493 -3.63 21.74 -28.75
C ILE A 493 -3.59 22.18 -30.22
N SER A 494 -3.85 21.26 -31.14
CA SER A 494 -3.96 21.59 -32.56
C SER A 494 -5.11 22.57 -32.83
N ASP A 495 -6.29 22.34 -32.24
CA ASP A 495 -7.44 23.22 -32.37
C ASP A 495 -7.18 24.60 -31.76
N TRP A 496 -6.54 24.67 -30.59
CA TRP A 496 -6.21 25.96 -29.94
C TRP A 496 -5.21 26.80 -30.72
N ARG A 497 -4.31 26.21 -31.45
CA ARG A 497 -3.34 26.90 -32.30
C ARG A 497 -4.01 27.82 -33.34
N TRP A 498 -5.22 27.44 -33.76
CA TRP A 498 -6.02 28.23 -34.71
C TRP A 498 -7.01 29.19 -34.04
N GLN A 499 -7.36 28.95 -32.78
CA GLN A 499 -8.36 29.73 -32.02
C GLN A 499 -7.74 30.86 -31.18
N VAL A 500 -6.42 30.86 -31.00
CA VAL A 500 -5.74 31.86 -30.18
C VAL A 500 -5.71 33.18 -30.91
N ALA A 501 -6.55 34.12 -30.46
CA ALA A 501 -6.55 35.52 -30.92
C ALA A 501 -5.94 36.42 -29.82
N PRO A 502 -5.29 37.53 -30.18
CA PRO A 502 -4.80 38.53 -29.21
C PRO A 502 -5.94 38.98 -28.29
N GLY A 503 -5.73 38.88 -26.97
CA GLY A 503 -6.70 39.35 -25.97
C GLY A 503 -7.67 38.31 -25.46
N ASN A 504 -7.65 37.06 -25.90
CA ASN A 504 -8.51 35.99 -25.39
C ASN A 504 -7.79 35.17 -24.31
N PRO A 505 -8.22 35.21 -23.03
CA PRO A 505 -7.58 34.40 -21.97
C PRO A 505 -7.81 32.91 -22.21
N LEU A 506 -6.79 32.11 -21.88
CA LEU A 506 -6.94 30.64 -21.86
C LEU A 506 -8.03 30.23 -20.88
N THR A 507 -8.83 29.23 -21.25
CA THR A 507 -9.80 28.62 -20.35
C THR A 507 -9.08 27.74 -19.33
N ASP A 508 -9.71 27.48 -18.17
CA ASP A 508 -9.13 26.66 -17.10
C ASP A 508 -8.72 25.26 -17.60
N ASN A 509 -9.54 24.68 -18.47
CA ASN A 509 -9.23 23.40 -19.10
C ASN A 509 -7.99 23.47 -20.00
N GLN A 510 -7.83 24.55 -20.74
CA GLN A 510 -6.65 24.76 -21.60
C GLN A 510 -5.37 24.92 -20.76
N VAL A 511 -5.43 25.68 -19.67
CA VAL A 511 -4.32 25.84 -18.73
C VAL A 511 -3.95 24.51 -18.08
N GLU A 512 -4.93 23.71 -17.67
CA GLU A 512 -4.68 22.40 -17.06
C GLU A 512 -3.99 21.45 -18.04
N VAL A 513 -4.45 21.39 -19.26
CA VAL A 513 -3.82 20.57 -20.31
C VAL A 513 -2.40 21.05 -20.60
N LEU A 514 -2.19 22.36 -20.76
CA LEU A 514 -0.87 22.93 -21.01
C LEU A 514 0.08 22.70 -19.82
N ARG A 515 -0.41 22.83 -18.60
CA ARG A 515 0.36 22.51 -17.40
C ARG A 515 0.78 21.05 -17.36
N THR A 516 -0.11 20.14 -17.72
CA THR A 516 0.18 18.71 -17.76
C THR A 516 1.17 18.34 -18.86
N VAL A 517 1.11 19.03 -19.98
CA VAL A 517 1.98 18.79 -21.14
C VAL A 517 3.32 19.51 -21.01
N ALA A 518 3.31 20.81 -20.70
CA ALA A 518 4.50 21.69 -20.69
C ALA A 518 5.14 21.85 -19.30
N GLY A 519 4.37 21.61 -18.23
CA GLY A 519 4.82 21.80 -16.85
C GLY A 519 4.63 23.24 -16.34
N ILE A 520 4.62 23.39 -15.00
CA ILE A 520 4.39 24.67 -14.32
C ILE A 520 5.52 25.68 -14.59
N ALA A 521 6.76 25.20 -14.64
CA ALA A 521 7.93 26.06 -14.86
C ALA A 521 7.85 26.82 -16.19
N GLU A 522 7.33 26.19 -17.24
CA GLU A 522 7.16 26.82 -18.54
C GLU A 522 6.00 27.81 -18.60
N LEU A 523 4.90 27.50 -17.92
CA LEU A 523 3.78 28.42 -17.75
C LEU A 523 4.21 29.68 -16.99
N ARG A 524 5.02 29.51 -15.93
CA ARG A 524 5.62 30.61 -15.18
C ARG A 524 6.59 31.44 -16.03
N ARG A 525 7.45 30.81 -16.83
CA ARG A 525 8.44 31.46 -17.67
C ARG A 525 7.80 32.38 -18.74
N LEU A 526 6.66 31.92 -19.27
CA LEU A 526 5.98 32.61 -20.37
C LEU A 526 4.98 33.66 -19.91
N ARG A 527 4.80 33.80 -18.58
CA ARG A 527 4.05 34.87 -17.98
C ARG A 527 2.73 35.16 -18.73
N LEU A 528 1.71 34.31 -18.71
CA LEU A 528 0.43 34.50 -19.38
C LEU A 528 -0.55 35.28 -18.51
N PRO A 529 -1.28 36.27 -19.02
CA PRO A 529 -2.14 37.13 -18.23
C PRO A 529 -3.49 36.54 -17.87
N GLY A 530 -4.05 37.04 -16.79
CA GLY A 530 -5.48 36.94 -16.45
C GLY A 530 -5.92 35.79 -15.59
N ARG A 531 -5.03 34.87 -15.21
CA ARG A 531 -5.37 33.77 -14.30
C ARG A 531 -4.23 33.45 -13.37
N ASP A 532 -4.60 33.06 -12.13
CA ASP A 532 -3.63 32.60 -11.13
C ASP A 532 -3.17 31.18 -11.46
N TYR A 533 -2.02 31.06 -12.10
CA TYR A 533 -1.35 29.79 -12.39
C TYR A 533 -0.50 29.27 -11.22
N GLY A 534 -0.74 29.77 -10.00
CA GLY A 534 0.14 29.55 -8.88
C GLY A 534 1.39 30.43 -8.90
N ILE A 535 1.29 31.62 -9.49
CA ILE A 535 2.33 32.64 -9.60
C ILE A 535 1.89 33.84 -8.77
N ASP A 536 2.78 34.43 -7.99
CA ASP A 536 2.49 35.64 -7.22
C ASP A 536 2.02 36.80 -8.12
N GLU A 537 1.08 37.60 -7.62
CA GLU A 537 0.52 38.74 -8.39
C GLU A 537 1.57 39.72 -8.93
N ALA A 538 2.70 39.87 -8.25
CA ALA A 538 3.81 40.74 -8.64
C ALA A 538 4.57 40.24 -9.88
N GLU A 539 4.42 38.99 -10.25
CA GLU A 539 5.10 38.37 -11.42
C GLU A 539 4.19 38.15 -12.62
N ARG A 540 2.98 38.73 -12.63
CA ARG A 540 2.03 38.58 -13.74
C ARG A 540 2.54 39.34 -14.97
N PRO A 541 2.58 38.71 -16.13
CA PRO A 541 3.04 39.30 -17.34
C PRO A 541 1.98 40.03 -18.16
N GLU A 542 2.43 40.93 -19.00
CA GLU A 542 1.63 41.61 -20.02
C GLU A 542 1.27 40.69 -21.20
N HIS A 543 0.12 40.98 -21.83
CA HIS A 543 -0.41 40.24 -22.97
C HIS A 543 0.55 40.18 -24.15
N ASP A 544 1.11 39.01 -24.41
CA ASP A 544 1.84 38.78 -25.65
C ASP A 544 1.32 37.56 -26.40
N ALA A 545 0.68 37.76 -27.53
CA ALA A 545 0.21 36.69 -28.40
C ALA A 545 1.37 35.83 -28.92
N SER A 546 2.59 36.37 -28.95
CA SER A 546 3.81 35.63 -29.31
C SER A 546 4.19 34.61 -28.23
N ALA A 547 4.06 34.95 -26.94
CA ALA A 547 4.37 34.08 -25.83
C ALA A 547 3.43 32.88 -25.80
N LEU A 548 2.12 33.07 -26.07
CA LEU A 548 1.18 31.97 -26.16
C LEU A 548 1.44 31.05 -27.35
N SER A 549 1.77 31.62 -28.49
CA SER A 549 2.17 30.86 -29.69
C SER A 549 3.46 30.06 -29.45
N GLU A 550 4.42 30.62 -28.72
CA GLU A 550 5.64 29.90 -28.31
C GLU A 550 5.34 28.75 -27.33
N LEU A 551 4.44 28.98 -26.37
CA LEU A 551 3.98 27.93 -25.45
C LEU A 551 3.30 26.76 -26.17
N LEU A 552 2.40 27.06 -27.11
CA LEU A 552 1.74 26.02 -27.91
C LEU A 552 2.74 25.29 -28.82
N ALA A 553 3.70 25.96 -29.39
CA ALA A 553 4.77 25.35 -30.19
C ALA A 553 5.68 24.45 -29.33
N ARG A 554 5.91 24.82 -28.05
CA ARG A 554 6.66 24.00 -27.11
C ARG A 554 5.83 22.79 -26.64
N ALA A 555 4.56 22.98 -26.39
CA ALA A 555 3.66 21.88 -26.08
C ALA A 555 3.59 20.84 -27.22
N ASP A 556 3.59 21.30 -28.47
CA ASP A 556 3.67 20.43 -29.65
C ASP A 556 4.99 19.63 -29.68
N ARG A 557 6.14 20.27 -29.37
CA ARG A 557 7.43 19.55 -29.28
C ARG A 557 7.44 18.49 -28.17
N LEU A 558 6.85 18.81 -27.01
CA LEU A 558 6.72 17.86 -25.88
C LEU A 558 5.76 16.71 -26.21
N LEU A 559 4.70 16.99 -26.97
CA LEU A 559 3.81 15.95 -27.48
C LEU A 559 4.51 15.06 -28.51
N ALA A 560 5.38 15.60 -29.34
CA ALA A 560 6.21 14.82 -30.27
C ALA A 560 7.17 13.90 -29.49
N GLY A 561 7.77 14.37 -28.38
CA GLY A 561 8.56 13.54 -27.47
C GLY A 561 7.71 12.41 -26.83
N ARG A 562 6.49 12.74 -26.37
CA ARG A 562 5.56 11.73 -25.83
C ARG A 562 5.10 10.72 -26.88
N ARG A 563 4.97 11.12 -28.12
CA ARG A 563 4.70 10.21 -29.25
C ARG A 563 5.86 9.23 -29.44
N ARG A 564 7.10 9.69 -29.45
CA ARG A 564 8.30 8.83 -29.50
C ARG A 564 8.34 7.86 -28.32
N ARG A 565 8.02 8.33 -27.11
CA ARG A 565 7.88 7.48 -25.92
C ARG A 565 6.85 6.39 -26.09
N LEU A 566 5.68 6.72 -26.66
CA LEU A 566 4.63 5.75 -26.92
C LEU A 566 5.07 4.69 -27.95
N GLU A 567 5.72 5.11 -29.01
CA GLU A 567 6.28 4.22 -30.05
C GLU A 567 7.35 3.29 -29.46
N PHE A 568 8.18 3.81 -28.57
CA PHE A 568 9.17 3.03 -27.84
C PHE A 568 8.53 2.00 -26.90
N LEU A 569 7.59 2.42 -26.06
CA LEU A 569 6.89 1.52 -25.16
C LEU A 569 6.15 0.41 -25.92
N ALA A 570 5.59 0.71 -27.07
CA ALA A 570 4.98 -0.28 -27.94
C ALA A 570 6.00 -1.29 -28.48
N ARG A 571 7.17 -0.80 -28.94
CA ARG A 571 8.27 -1.69 -29.37
C ARG A 571 8.82 -2.53 -28.23
N LEU A 572 9.03 -1.95 -27.06
CA LEU A 572 9.50 -2.67 -25.86
C LEU A 572 8.52 -3.76 -25.46
N ALA A 573 7.21 -3.52 -25.58
CA ALA A 573 6.18 -4.50 -25.25
C ALA A 573 6.13 -5.70 -26.21
N GLU A 574 6.60 -5.52 -27.46
CA GLU A 574 6.57 -6.54 -28.51
C GLU A 574 7.93 -7.25 -28.72
N ARG A 575 9.00 -6.75 -28.11
CA ARG A 575 10.37 -7.16 -28.43
C ARG A 575 10.94 -8.24 -27.51
N THR A 576 11.73 -9.15 -28.11
CA THR A 576 12.49 -10.22 -27.44
C THR A 576 14.00 -10.04 -27.68
N GLY A 577 14.59 -8.87 -27.42
CA GLY A 577 16.02 -8.67 -27.60
C GLY A 577 16.54 -7.35 -27.04
N PRO A 578 17.87 -7.13 -27.02
CA PRO A 578 18.46 -5.92 -26.52
C PRO A 578 18.05 -4.69 -27.36
N LEU A 579 18.01 -3.53 -26.73
CA LEU A 579 17.71 -2.26 -27.39
C LEU A 579 18.93 -1.77 -28.19
N GLU A 580 18.66 -1.12 -29.32
CA GLU A 580 19.71 -0.50 -30.13
C GLU A 580 20.26 0.75 -29.45
N ASP A 581 21.58 0.98 -29.54
CA ASP A 581 22.27 2.10 -28.90
C ASP A 581 21.70 3.49 -29.31
N VAL A 582 21.23 3.63 -30.54
CA VAL A 582 20.58 4.84 -31.03
C VAL A 582 19.28 5.12 -30.27
N LEU A 583 18.50 4.09 -30.00
CA LEU A 583 17.24 4.19 -29.26
C LEU A 583 17.49 4.49 -27.77
N ILE A 584 18.54 3.92 -27.20
CA ILE A 584 19.00 4.21 -25.83
C ILE A 584 19.42 5.67 -25.72
N ALA A 585 20.13 6.21 -26.69
CA ALA A 585 20.56 7.60 -26.70
C ALA A 585 19.37 8.58 -26.79
N GLU A 586 18.40 8.34 -27.68
CA GLU A 586 17.19 9.16 -27.82
C GLU A 586 16.33 9.17 -26.54
N LEU A 587 16.23 8.04 -25.85
CA LEU A 587 15.44 7.90 -24.64
C LEU A 587 16.13 8.48 -23.41
N THR A 588 17.46 8.51 -23.40
CA THR A 588 18.25 9.11 -22.31
C THR A 588 17.97 10.62 -22.18
N GLU A 589 17.70 11.30 -23.29
CA GLU A 589 17.31 12.71 -23.28
C GLU A 589 15.92 12.93 -22.64
N ASP A 590 14.97 12.01 -22.90
CA ASP A 590 13.59 12.17 -22.43
C ASP A 590 13.39 11.61 -21.00
N TRP A 591 14.16 10.62 -20.58
CA TRP A 591 13.89 9.81 -19.36
C TRP A 591 15.03 9.82 -18.35
N GLY A 592 16.16 10.38 -18.71
CA GLY A 592 17.37 10.31 -17.90
C GLY A 592 18.12 9.00 -18.07
N ARG A 593 19.39 9.03 -17.72
CA ARG A 593 20.33 7.91 -17.94
C ARG A 593 19.96 6.64 -17.18
N GLU A 594 19.52 6.78 -15.95
CA GLU A 594 19.27 5.66 -15.05
C GLU A 594 18.07 4.83 -15.49
N LEU A 595 16.93 5.50 -15.74
CA LEU A 595 15.71 4.81 -16.19
C LEU A 595 15.91 4.19 -17.58
N THR A 596 16.60 4.87 -18.48
CA THR A 596 16.87 4.36 -19.83
C THR A 596 17.81 3.15 -19.78
N ALA A 597 18.84 3.18 -18.94
CA ALA A 597 19.75 2.05 -18.75
C ALA A 597 19.03 0.85 -18.14
N ALA A 598 18.18 1.07 -17.13
CA ALA A 598 17.37 0.02 -16.53
C ALA A 598 16.41 -0.63 -17.54
N LEU A 599 15.78 0.18 -18.39
CA LEU A 599 14.89 -0.31 -19.45
C LEU A 599 15.67 -1.01 -20.60
N ALA A 600 16.85 -0.50 -20.95
CA ALA A 600 17.72 -1.11 -21.95
C ALA A 600 18.22 -2.49 -21.51
N ALA A 601 18.49 -2.67 -20.22
CA ALA A 601 18.91 -3.93 -19.63
C ALA A 601 17.75 -4.96 -19.49
N GLY A 602 16.51 -4.58 -19.71
CA GLY A 602 15.41 -5.51 -20.00
C GLY A 602 14.47 -5.90 -18.88
N THR A 603 14.75 -5.57 -17.60
CA THR A 603 13.83 -5.88 -16.49
C THR A 603 13.88 -4.82 -15.39
N PRO A 604 12.99 -3.81 -15.37
CA PRO A 604 12.97 -2.79 -14.31
C PRO A 604 12.81 -3.37 -12.90
N GLY A 605 12.09 -4.47 -12.74
CA GLY A 605 11.92 -5.12 -11.43
C GLY A 605 13.17 -5.78 -10.87
N SER A 606 14.17 -6.09 -11.72
CA SER A 606 15.46 -6.61 -11.27
C SER A 606 16.41 -5.51 -10.76
N TRP A 607 16.06 -4.26 -10.99
CA TRP A 607 16.89 -3.10 -10.72
C TRP A 607 16.46 -2.30 -9.48
N GLY A 608 15.39 -2.71 -8.81
CA GLY A 608 15.02 -2.18 -7.52
C GLY A 608 16.14 -2.42 -6.49
N PRO A 609 16.17 -1.63 -5.40
CA PRO A 609 17.09 -1.81 -4.30
C PRO A 609 17.12 -3.25 -3.78
N ALA A 610 18.27 -3.71 -3.24
CA ALA A 610 18.36 -5.06 -2.69
C ALA A 610 17.40 -5.26 -1.50
N ALA A 611 17.20 -4.22 -0.69
CA ALA A 611 16.27 -4.23 0.45
C ALA A 611 14.81 -4.47 0.00
N THR A 612 14.37 -3.86 -1.10
CA THR A 612 13.01 -4.02 -1.60
C THR A 612 12.72 -5.42 -2.17
N ALA A 613 13.76 -6.18 -2.55
CA ALA A 613 13.59 -7.55 -3.03
C ALA A 613 13.08 -8.51 -1.95
N LEU A 614 13.38 -8.22 -0.69
CA LEU A 614 12.94 -9.02 0.47
C LEU A 614 11.60 -8.52 1.04
N THR A 615 11.23 -7.27 0.80
CA THR A 615 9.98 -6.68 1.30
C THR A 615 8.84 -6.94 0.33
N GLN A 616 7.74 -7.49 0.81
CA GLN A 616 6.57 -7.81 -0.02
C GLN A 616 5.29 -7.29 0.63
N ASP A 617 4.40 -6.65 -0.16
CA ASP A 617 3.03 -6.35 0.27
C ASP A 617 2.13 -7.56 -0.04
N PRO A 618 1.64 -8.29 0.98
CA PRO A 618 0.83 -9.48 0.75
C PRO A 618 -0.50 -9.19 0.04
N ARG A 619 -0.95 -7.93 0.03
CA ARG A 619 -2.16 -7.53 -0.71
C ARG A 619 -1.94 -7.47 -2.22
N ALA A 620 -0.70 -7.27 -2.66
CA ALA A 620 -0.31 -7.26 -4.06
C ALA A 620 0.21 -8.63 -4.54
N ALA A 621 0.30 -9.62 -3.64
CA ALA A 621 0.82 -10.95 -3.96
C ALA A 621 -0.11 -11.70 -4.93
N LEU A 622 0.51 -12.34 -5.91
CA LEU A 622 -0.13 -13.23 -6.87
C LEU A 622 0.35 -14.68 -6.66
N PRO A 623 -0.45 -15.67 -7.02
CA PRO A 623 0.00 -17.05 -6.98
C PRO A 623 1.20 -17.26 -7.92
N VAL A 624 2.23 -17.93 -7.42
CA VAL A 624 3.39 -18.34 -8.22
C VAL A 624 3.00 -19.59 -8.99
N LEU A 625 2.21 -19.38 -10.03
CA LEU A 625 1.60 -20.42 -10.87
C LEU A 625 1.54 -19.94 -12.32
N GLN A 626 1.95 -20.80 -13.22
CA GLN A 626 1.81 -20.62 -14.66
C GLN A 626 0.94 -21.74 -15.22
N LEU A 627 -0.05 -21.37 -16.03
CA LEU A 627 -0.89 -22.32 -16.75
C LEU A 627 -0.54 -22.27 -18.24
N THR A 628 -0.41 -23.43 -18.88
CA THR A 628 -0.12 -23.56 -20.32
C THR A 628 -1.01 -24.62 -20.94
N ASP A 629 -1.45 -24.40 -22.17
CA ASP A 629 -2.14 -25.42 -22.96
C ASP A 629 -1.16 -26.19 -23.87
N GLY A 630 -1.67 -27.23 -24.52
CA GLY A 630 -0.90 -28.03 -25.47
C GLY A 630 -0.50 -27.29 -26.76
N ALA A 631 -1.05 -26.12 -27.03
CA ALA A 631 -0.78 -25.28 -28.20
C ALA A 631 0.23 -24.14 -27.89
N GLY A 632 0.66 -23.99 -26.60
CA GLY A 632 1.58 -22.95 -26.16
C GLY A 632 0.89 -21.68 -25.71
N GLY A 633 -0.45 -21.65 -25.57
CA GLY A 633 -1.19 -20.57 -24.89
C GLY A 633 -0.83 -20.51 -23.41
N THR A 634 -0.73 -19.33 -22.85
CA THR A 634 -0.35 -19.10 -21.44
C THR A 634 -1.33 -18.19 -20.75
N TRP A 635 -1.75 -18.56 -19.53
CA TRP A 635 -2.61 -17.75 -18.67
C TRP A 635 -1.79 -17.11 -17.55
N ALA A 636 -1.98 -15.81 -17.36
CA ALA A 636 -1.32 -15.06 -16.30
C ALA A 636 -2.21 -14.99 -15.05
N ALA A 637 -1.58 -15.06 -13.88
CA ALA A 637 -2.27 -14.86 -12.61
C ALA A 637 -2.79 -13.42 -12.49
N ALA A 638 -4.02 -13.27 -12.02
CA ALA A 638 -4.66 -11.98 -11.76
C ALA A 638 -5.24 -11.97 -10.35
N LEU A 639 -5.48 -10.78 -9.82
CA LEU A 639 -6.07 -10.59 -8.49
C LEU A 639 -7.58 -10.79 -8.51
N ASP A 640 -8.23 -10.42 -9.62
CA ASP A 640 -9.64 -10.67 -9.91
C ASP A 640 -9.88 -10.71 -11.44
N LEU A 641 -11.07 -11.07 -11.83
CA LEU A 641 -11.52 -11.09 -13.24
C LEU A 641 -12.41 -9.87 -13.59
N ILE A 642 -12.53 -8.89 -12.68
CA ILE A 642 -13.37 -7.71 -12.90
C ILE A 642 -12.74 -6.84 -13.99
N GLY A 643 -13.50 -6.58 -15.05
CA GLY A 643 -13.01 -5.77 -16.17
C GLY A 643 -12.12 -6.51 -17.16
N ALA A 644 -11.92 -7.84 -17.00
CA ALA A 644 -11.26 -8.67 -17.99
C ALA A 644 -12.08 -8.71 -19.30
N ALA A 645 -11.39 -8.57 -20.43
CA ALA A 645 -12.00 -8.84 -21.72
C ALA A 645 -12.17 -10.37 -21.91
N ALA A 646 -13.14 -10.78 -22.74
CA ALA A 646 -13.38 -12.20 -22.97
C ALA A 646 -12.15 -12.98 -23.53
N ALA A 647 -11.27 -12.28 -24.24
CA ALA A 647 -10.04 -12.85 -24.82
C ALA A 647 -8.78 -12.70 -23.93
N ASP A 648 -8.92 -12.18 -22.70
CA ASP A 648 -7.79 -12.04 -21.80
C ASP A 648 -7.48 -13.40 -21.15
N GLN A 649 -6.32 -13.96 -21.45
CA GLN A 649 -5.84 -15.22 -20.87
C GLN A 649 -5.31 -14.98 -19.45
N ILE A 650 -6.22 -14.92 -18.49
CA ILE A 650 -5.91 -14.72 -17.07
C ILE A 650 -6.68 -15.71 -16.20
N PHE A 651 -6.18 -15.93 -14.99
CA PHE A 651 -6.84 -16.76 -14.00
C PHE A 651 -6.70 -16.18 -12.59
N VAL A 652 -7.58 -16.62 -11.70
CA VAL A 652 -7.54 -16.34 -10.25
C VAL A 652 -7.49 -17.66 -9.50
N ALA A 653 -6.61 -17.77 -8.50
CA ALA A 653 -6.56 -18.90 -7.59
C ALA A 653 -7.29 -18.58 -6.29
N GLU A 654 -8.22 -19.43 -5.89
CA GLU A 654 -8.98 -19.34 -4.63
C GLU A 654 -8.56 -20.52 -3.75
N VAL A 655 -7.83 -20.25 -2.67
CA VAL A 655 -7.38 -21.29 -1.74
C VAL A 655 -8.47 -21.61 -0.74
N ASP A 656 -8.77 -22.91 -0.57
CA ASP A 656 -9.74 -23.42 0.38
C ASP A 656 -9.15 -23.60 1.81
N ASP A 657 -9.95 -24.10 2.74
CA ASP A 657 -9.55 -24.33 4.15
C ASP A 657 -8.50 -25.46 4.30
N GLN A 658 -8.33 -26.29 3.27
CA GLN A 658 -7.31 -27.36 3.23
C GLN A 658 -6.02 -26.86 2.56
N GLY A 659 -5.98 -25.61 2.11
CA GLY A 659 -4.83 -25.03 1.40
C GLY A 659 -4.75 -25.43 -0.07
N ILE A 660 -5.79 -26.08 -0.61
CA ILE A 660 -5.88 -26.46 -2.02
C ILE A 660 -6.39 -25.27 -2.83
N ALA A 661 -5.74 -24.97 -3.94
CA ALA A 661 -6.14 -23.88 -4.82
C ALA A 661 -7.15 -24.35 -5.88
N GLU A 662 -8.31 -23.72 -5.92
CA GLU A 662 -9.30 -23.79 -6.98
C GLU A 662 -9.05 -22.65 -7.97
N LEU A 663 -9.05 -22.96 -9.27
CA LEU A 663 -8.70 -22.01 -10.32
C LEU A 663 -9.95 -21.54 -11.06
N ARG A 664 -10.08 -20.22 -11.19
CA ARG A 664 -11.10 -19.61 -12.04
C ARG A 664 -10.40 -19.01 -13.25
N ILE A 665 -10.60 -19.62 -14.40
CA ILE A 665 -9.90 -19.32 -15.63
C ILE A 665 -10.80 -18.50 -16.54
N ASN A 666 -10.30 -17.37 -17.02
CA ASN A 666 -10.96 -16.59 -18.08
C ASN A 666 -10.46 -17.09 -19.44
N ASP A 667 -11.37 -17.21 -20.38
CA ASP A 667 -11.10 -17.74 -21.73
C ASP A 667 -10.37 -19.11 -21.69
N PRO A 668 -10.98 -20.16 -21.08
CA PRO A 668 -10.36 -21.48 -21.08
C PRO A 668 -10.25 -22.05 -22.49
N PRO A 669 -9.25 -22.91 -22.77
CA PRO A 669 -9.11 -23.53 -24.09
C PRO A 669 -10.35 -24.39 -24.40
N GLU A 670 -10.73 -24.44 -25.67
CA GLU A 670 -11.91 -25.22 -26.14
C GLU A 670 -11.79 -26.73 -25.88
N ALA A 671 -10.58 -27.25 -25.81
CA ALA A 671 -10.34 -28.67 -25.55
C ALA A 671 -8.98 -28.94 -24.91
N GLY A 672 -8.94 -29.96 -24.05
CA GLY A 672 -7.72 -30.50 -23.42
C GLY A 672 -7.45 -29.91 -22.04
N PRO A 673 -6.67 -30.62 -21.22
CA PRO A 673 -6.29 -30.13 -19.88
C PRO A 673 -5.19 -29.07 -19.99
N LEU A 674 -5.09 -28.24 -18.93
CA LEU A 674 -3.98 -27.29 -18.77
C LEU A 674 -2.84 -27.91 -17.97
N SER A 675 -1.62 -27.63 -18.35
CA SER A 675 -0.44 -27.92 -17.55
C SER A 675 -0.20 -26.76 -16.58
N ALA A 676 -0.15 -27.08 -15.30
CA ALA A 676 0.16 -26.14 -14.23
C ALA A 676 1.58 -26.33 -13.73
N SER A 677 2.39 -25.29 -13.75
CA SER A 677 3.70 -25.23 -13.10
C SER A 677 3.63 -24.21 -11.96
N TYR A 678 3.86 -24.64 -10.73
CA TYR A 678 3.65 -23.80 -9.55
C TYR A 678 4.65 -24.10 -8.43
N TRP A 679 4.69 -23.23 -7.45
CA TRP A 679 5.53 -23.42 -6.26
C TRP A 679 4.69 -23.82 -5.07
N VAL A 680 5.23 -24.74 -4.28
CA VAL A 680 4.69 -25.18 -2.99
C VAL A 680 5.62 -24.65 -1.91
N GLY A 681 5.12 -23.78 -1.07
CA GLY A 681 5.85 -23.10 0.01
C GLY A 681 5.35 -21.66 0.16
N ASN A 682 4.78 -21.34 1.30
CA ASN A 682 4.19 -20.03 1.59
C ASN A 682 4.31 -19.74 3.09
N GLY A 683 4.07 -18.49 3.47
CA GLY A 683 3.97 -18.08 4.86
C GLY A 683 5.32 -17.95 5.58
N THR A 684 5.21 -17.79 6.89
CA THR A 684 6.33 -17.56 7.82
C THR A 684 7.26 -18.76 7.97
N ALA A 685 6.83 -19.95 7.57
CA ALA A 685 7.65 -21.15 7.61
C ALA A 685 8.97 -21.02 6.81
N GLY A 686 9.01 -20.10 5.83
CA GLY A 686 10.21 -19.82 5.05
C GLY A 686 11.13 -18.74 5.64
N ASN A 687 10.81 -18.13 6.78
CA ASN A 687 11.65 -17.12 7.42
C ASN A 687 12.75 -17.83 8.23
N ALA A 688 13.85 -18.18 7.55
CA ALA A 688 15.01 -18.78 8.19
C ALA A 688 15.94 -17.72 8.80
N GLU A 689 16.59 -18.05 9.90
CA GLU A 689 17.60 -17.19 10.50
C GLU A 689 18.82 -17.00 9.60
N ALA A 690 19.64 -15.99 9.88
CA ALA A 690 20.93 -15.83 9.22
C ALA A 690 21.78 -17.10 9.43
N GLU A 691 22.56 -17.46 8.41
CA GLU A 691 23.44 -18.66 8.37
C GLU A 691 22.67 -20.01 8.47
N ALA A 692 21.35 -20.02 8.39
CA ALA A 692 20.57 -21.25 8.44
C ALA A 692 20.54 -22.01 7.09
N ILE A 693 20.59 -21.29 5.97
CA ILE A 693 20.63 -21.87 4.61
C ILE A 693 22.09 -22.19 4.30
N ASN A 694 22.46 -23.45 4.40
CA ASN A 694 23.85 -23.89 4.41
C ASN A 694 24.17 -25.01 3.43
N ALA A 695 23.24 -25.38 2.54
CA ALA A 695 23.47 -26.40 1.53
C ALA A 695 22.87 -26.01 0.16
N LEU A 696 23.57 -26.36 -0.90
CA LEU A 696 23.07 -26.39 -2.26
C LEU A 696 22.57 -27.80 -2.57
N VAL A 697 21.37 -27.93 -3.07
CA VAL A 697 20.74 -29.19 -3.49
C VAL A 697 20.80 -29.23 -5.00
N TRP A 698 21.51 -30.24 -5.55
CA TRP A 698 21.53 -30.54 -6.98
C TRP A 698 20.34 -31.41 -7.32
N ALA A 699 19.39 -30.89 -8.09
CA ALA A 699 18.10 -31.50 -8.38
C ALA A 699 17.68 -31.23 -9.84
N PRO A 700 18.43 -31.70 -10.85
CA PRO A 700 18.09 -31.52 -12.26
C PRO A 700 16.73 -32.15 -12.58
N PRO A 701 15.90 -31.51 -13.44
CA PRO A 701 14.66 -32.12 -13.91
C PRO A 701 14.96 -33.50 -14.52
N ALA A 702 14.03 -34.44 -14.34
CA ALA A 702 14.17 -35.83 -14.80
C ALA A 702 14.42 -35.91 -16.32
N ARG A 703 15.68 -35.84 -16.74
CA ARG A 703 16.16 -36.07 -18.09
C ARG A 703 17.17 -37.24 -18.02
N ALA A 704 17.02 -38.25 -18.80
CA ALA A 704 17.97 -39.35 -18.82
C ALA A 704 18.95 -39.20 -20.01
N PRO A 705 20.30 -39.26 -19.80
CA PRO A 705 21.01 -39.11 -18.50
C PRO A 705 21.06 -37.67 -18.02
N GLY A 706 20.86 -37.44 -16.74
CA GLY A 706 20.98 -36.11 -16.12
C GLY A 706 22.43 -35.60 -16.13
N PRO A 707 22.67 -34.28 -16.07
CA PRO A 707 23.99 -33.70 -15.90
C PRO A 707 24.59 -34.15 -14.57
N ALA A 708 25.90 -34.37 -14.54
CA ALA A 708 26.61 -34.64 -13.28
C ALA A 708 26.56 -33.44 -12.32
N PRO A 709 26.57 -33.67 -11.01
CA PRO A 709 26.70 -32.59 -10.03
C PRO A 709 27.92 -31.73 -10.34
N PRO A 710 27.84 -30.38 -10.16
CA PRO A 710 28.96 -29.48 -10.37
C PRO A 710 30.02 -29.70 -9.30
N GLU A 711 31.28 -29.67 -9.69
CA GLU A 711 32.41 -29.65 -8.76
C GLU A 711 32.77 -28.22 -8.36
N GLY A 712 33.57 -28.05 -7.29
CA GLY A 712 34.14 -26.78 -6.90
C GLY A 712 33.26 -25.92 -6.00
N ILE A 713 32.10 -26.36 -5.54
CA ILE A 713 31.29 -25.65 -4.52
C ILE A 713 31.83 -25.97 -3.14
N THR A 714 32.28 -24.93 -2.42
CA THR A 714 32.97 -25.08 -1.13
C THR A 714 32.12 -24.59 0.05
N GLY A 715 31.18 -23.66 -0.17
CA GLY A 715 30.34 -23.11 0.87
C GLY A 715 29.02 -22.57 0.35
N VAL A 716 28.00 -22.58 1.20
CA VAL A 716 26.70 -21.95 0.97
C VAL A 716 26.27 -21.32 2.29
N ARG A 717 25.85 -20.07 2.24
CA ARG A 717 25.34 -19.37 3.44
C ARG A 717 24.36 -18.27 3.07
N ASN A 718 23.46 -17.94 3.99
CA ASN A 718 22.65 -16.74 3.91
C ASN A 718 23.09 -15.76 5.02
N PRO A 719 23.97 -14.79 4.73
CA PRO A 719 24.48 -13.85 5.74
C PRO A 719 23.36 -13.03 6.40
N LEU A 720 22.28 -12.81 5.71
CA LEU A 720 21.08 -12.11 6.17
C LEU A 720 19.94 -13.11 6.39
N PRO A 721 19.03 -12.88 7.35
CA PRO A 721 17.87 -13.75 7.53
C PRO A 721 16.97 -13.75 6.30
N ALA A 722 16.37 -14.88 6.00
CA ALA A 722 15.27 -14.95 5.06
C ALA A 722 14.06 -14.21 5.64
N SER A 723 13.43 -13.37 4.85
CA SER A 723 12.34 -12.50 5.30
C SER A 723 11.25 -12.33 4.25
N GLY A 724 10.18 -11.61 4.59
CA GLY A 724 9.05 -11.37 3.70
C GLY A 724 8.05 -12.53 3.61
N GLY A 725 8.27 -13.63 4.34
CA GLY A 725 7.30 -14.69 4.53
C GLY A 725 6.19 -14.23 5.49
N ILE A 726 4.96 -14.21 5.00
CA ILE A 726 3.77 -13.76 5.72
C ILE A 726 2.70 -14.84 5.56
N ASP A 727 2.10 -15.27 6.67
CA ASP A 727 1.05 -16.27 6.63
C ASP A 727 -0.23 -15.74 5.99
N ALA A 728 -1.03 -16.63 5.45
CA ALA A 728 -2.35 -16.31 4.94
C ALA A 728 -3.21 -15.74 6.06
N GLU A 729 -3.98 -14.71 5.76
CA GLU A 729 -4.90 -14.10 6.71
C GLU A 729 -5.94 -15.13 7.20
N THR A 730 -6.16 -15.19 8.50
CA THR A 730 -7.14 -16.10 9.07
C THR A 730 -8.57 -15.64 8.77
N VAL A 731 -9.50 -16.59 8.64
CA VAL A 731 -10.93 -16.31 8.45
C VAL A 731 -11.47 -15.40 9.57
N ALA A 732 -11.02 -15.60 10.82
CA ALA A 732 -11.44 -14.80 11.96
C ALA A 732 -10.96 -13.33 11.84
N ALA A 733 -9.70 -13.10 11.47
CA ALA A 733 -9.15 -11.76 11.26
C ALA A 733 -9.85 -11.06 10.10
N ALA A 734 -10.07 -11.77 8.99
CA ALA A 734 -10.77 -11.24 7.82
C ALA A 734 -12.19 -10.78 8.15
N LYS A 735 -12.97 -11.59 8.90
CA LYS A 735 -14.33 -11.24 9.32
C LYS A 735 -14.39 -9.95 10.15
N LEU A 736 -13.38 -9.66 10.95
CA LEU A 736 -13.28 -8.41 11.71
C LEU A 736 -12.92 -7.21 10.80
N ALA A 737 -12.07 -7.42 9.81
CA ALA A 737 -11.57 -6.36 8.94
C ALA A 737 -12.55 -5.99 7.81
N ILE A 738 -13.26 -6.96 7.23
CA ILE A 738 -14.15 -6.78 6.06
C ILE A 738 -15.20 -5.69 6.27
N PRO A 739 -15.95 -5.61 7.40
CA PRO A 739 -16.98 -4.58 7.57
C PRO A 739 -16.43 -3.17 7.58
N GLY A 740 -15.20 -2.99 8.11
CA GLY A 740 -14.52 -1.69 8.16
C GLY A 740 -13.87 -1.28 6.84
N ALA A 741 -13.62 -2.21 5.93
CA ALA A 741 -12.87 -1.95 4.70
C ALA A 741 -13.54 -0.92 3.79
N PHE A 742 -14.86 -0.94 3.70
CA PHE A 742 -15.60 0.03 2.89
C PHE A 742 -15.52 1.46 3.44
N THR A 743 -15.41 1.60 4.75
CA THR A 743 -15.32 2.91 5.42
C THR A 743 -13.89 3.36 5.65
N ALA A 744 -12.93 2.44 5.70
CA ALA A 744 -11.53 2.74 5.91
C ALA A 744 -10.85 3.35 4.67
N GLY A 745 -11.33 3.04 3.48
CA GLY A 745 -10.82 3.59 2.23
C GLY A 745 -11.33 5.01 2.00
N GLN A 746 -10.47 6.01 2.12
CA GLN A 746 -10.81 7.39 1.82
C GLN A 746 -10.96 7.57 0.29
N GLN A 747 -12.20 7.71 -0.17
CA GLN A 747 -12.52 7.79 -1.60
C GLN A 747 -12.64 9.22 -2.13
N ARG A 748 -12.54 10.23 -1.28
CA ARG A 748 -12.64 11.65 -1.63
C ARG A 748 -11.71 12.48 -0.77
N ALA A 749 -11.01 13.42 -1.40
CA ALA A 749 -10.22 14.43 -0.73
C ALA A 749 -11.02 15.75 -0.71
N LEU A 750 -11.41 16.21 0.47
CA LEU A 750 -12.19 17.42 0.70
C LEU A 750 -11.38 18.47 1.50
N THR A 751 -10.65 18.02 2.51
CA THR A 751 -9.84 18.84 3.41
C THR A 751 -8.35 18.72 3.08
N THR A 752 -7.54 19.65 3.56
CA THR A 752 -6.07 19.55 3.45
C THR A 752 -5.55 18.26 4.05
N GLN A 753 -6.13 17.82 5.18
CA GLN A 753 -5.74 16.58 5.84
C GLN A 753 -6.01 15.34 4.97
N ASP A 754 -7.12 15.34 4.21
CA ASP A 754 -7.41 14.24 3.28
C ASP A 754 -6.33 14.11 2.20
N TYR A 755 -5.91 15.25 1.64
CA TYR A 755 -4.82 15.27 0.64
C TYR A 755 -3.49 14.82 1.25
N VAL A 756 -3.21 15.18 2.50
CA VAL A 756 -2.01 14.74 3.23
C VAL A 756 -2.03 13.23 3.44
N CYS A 757 -3.13 12.67 3.97
CA CYS A 757 -3.25 11.23 4.21
C CYS A 757 -3.08 10.43 2.91
N LEU A 758 -3.85 10.79 1.87
CA LEU A 758 -3.80 10.11 0.59
C LEU A 758 -2.45 10.24 -0.13
N ALA A 759 -1.72 11.35 0.05
CA ALA A 759 -0.39 11.51 -0.49
C ALA A 759 0.64 10.66 0.28
N THR A 760 0.49 10.56 1.61
CA THR A 760 1.38 9.78 2.47
C THR A 760 1.16 8.27 2.30
N ASP A 761 -0.04 7.83 1.90
CA ASP A 761 -0.34 6.43 1.60
C ASP A 761 0.37 5.92 0.33
N VAL A 762 0.94 6.82 -0.48
CA VAL A 762 1.71 6.42 -1.67
C VAL A 762 3.10 5.95 -1.24
N PRO A 763 3.51 4.71 -1.58
CA PRO A 763 4.84 4.20 -1.25
C PRO A 763 5.96 5.13 -1.73
N GLY A 764 6.97 5.35 -0.89
CA GLY A 764 8.08 6.26 -1.16
C GLY A 764 7.84 7.70 -0.68
N VAL A 765 6.65 8.03 -0.17
CA VAL A 765 6.37 9.31 0.48
C VAL A 765 6.52 9.15 1.99
N ARG A 766 7.52 9.81 2.57
CA ARG A 766 7.72 9.83 4.03
C ARG A 766 6.68 10.68 4.73
N ARG A 767 6.46 11.91 4.21
CA ARG A 767 5.51 12.89 4.76
C ARG A 767 4.95 13.76 3.63
N ALA A 768 3.77 14.27 3.85
CA ALA A 768 3.15 15.26 3.00
C ALA A 768 2.60 16.43 3.82
N ALA A 769 2.45 17.57 3.16
CA ALA A 769 1.71 18.71 3.69
C ALA A 769 0.86 19.30 2.57
N ALA A 770 -0.30 19.84 2.91
CA ALA A 770 -1.19 20.43 1.92
C ALA A 770 -1.72 21.79 2.38
N GLU A 771 -1.84 22.71 1.42
CA GLU A 771 -2.42 24.02 1.62
C GLU A 771 -3.47 24.29 0.55
N LEU A 772 -4.61 24.85 0.99
CA LEU A 772 -5.69 25.26 0.10
C LEU A 772 -5.54 26.75 -0.21
N ARG A 773 -5.39 27.08 -1.47
CA ARG A 773 -5.29 28.45 -1.94
C ARG A 773 -6.43 28.74 -2.90
N CYS A 774 -7.22 29.76 -2.55
CA CYS A 774 -8.34 30.20 -3.38
C CYS A 774 -7.90 31.28 -4.36
N THR A 775 -8.09 31.03 -5.66
CA THR A 775 -7.70 31.96 -6.72
C THR A 775 -8.86 32.75 -7.30
N GLY A 776 -10.01 32.75 -6.58
CA GLY A 776 -11.24 33.43 -7.00
C GLY A 776 -12.18 32.52 -7.80
N THR A 777 -11.67 31.79 -8.77
CA THR A 777 -12.48 30.86 -9.61
C THR A 777 -12.19 29.40 -9.35
N LEU A 778 -11.01 29.08 -8.87
CA LEU A 778 -10.53 27.72 -8.60
C LEU A 778 -9.93 27.64 -7.19
N THR A 779 -10.09 26.48 -6.58
CA THR A 779 -9.33 26.13 -5.39
C THR A 779 -8.10 25.33 -5.82
N VAL A 780 -6.92 25.87 -5.55
CA VAL A 780 -5.66 25.17 -5.75
C VAL A 780 -5.28 24.46 -4.46
N VAL A 781 -4.91 23.20 -4.57
CA VAL A 781 -4.37 22.40 -3.48
C VAL A 781 -2.89 22.19 -3.76
N ASP A 782 -2.05 22.91 -3.05
CA ASP A 782 -0.61 22.73 -3.10
C ASP A 782 -0.24 21.60 -2.14
N VAL A 783 0.25 20.48 -2.65
CA VAL A 783 0.65 19.30 -1.86
C VAL A 783 2.16 19.14 -1.97
N ALA A 784 2.88 19.46 -0.90
CA ALA A 784 4.31 19.21 -0.80
C ALA A 784 4.55 17.80 -0.27
N ILE A 785 5.44 17.03 -0.91
CA ILE A 785 5.80 15.68 -0.50
C ILE A 785 7.29 15.59 -0.18
N GLN A 786 7.62 15.01 0.96
CA GLN A 786 8.97 14.64 1.36
C GLN A 786 9.17 13.16 0.98
N PRO A 787 10.15 12.82 0.13
CA PRO A 787 10.41 11.42 -0.21
C PRO A 787 11.04 10.68 1.00
N GLU A 788 10.94 9.35 1.00
CA GLU A 788 11.66 8.52 1.98
C GLU A 788 13.16 8.63 1.84
N HIS A 789 13.64 8.72 0.60
CA HIS A 789 15.05 8.80 0.25
C HIS A 789 15.30 9.99 -0.67
N GLY A 790 16.44 10.65 -0.48
CA GLY A 790 16.81 11.83 -1.26
C GLY A 790 16.18 13.13 -0.74
N GLU A 791 16.49 14.23 -1.40
CA GLU A 791 16.04 15.58 -1.04
C GLU A 791 14.76 15.96 -1.76
N ASP A 792 14.73 15.76 -3.07
CA ASP A 792 13.60 16.07 -3.91
C ASP A 792 12.90 14.79 -4.39
N PRO A 793 11.57 14.81 -4.47
CA PRO A 793 10.83 13.67 -4.98
C PRO A 793 11.16 13.43 -6.45
N ALA A 794 11.47 12.18 -6.79
CA ALA A 794 11.67 11.77 -8.17
C ALA A 794 10.42 12.08 -9.03
N ALA A 795 10.62 12.29 -10.33
CA ALA A 795 9.52 12.62 -11.24
C ALA A 795 8.44 11.50 -11.26
N GLU A 796 8.84 10.26 -11.11
CA GLU A 796 7.99 9.08 -11.04
C GLU A 796 7.11 9.12 -9.79
N LEU A 797 7.69 9.37 -8.62
CA LEU A 797 6.96 9.51 -7.35
C LEU A 797 5.97 10.67 -7.41
N THR A 798 6.40 11.83 -7.93
CA THR A 798 5.54 12.99 -8.13
C THR A 798 4.35 12.67 -9.06
N ALA A 799 4.58 11.90 -10.13
CA ALA A 799 3.54 11.47 -11.05
C ALA A 799 2.58 10.47 -10.43
N GLU A 800 3.07 9.58 -9.58
CA GLU A 800 2.26 8.58 -8.87
C GLU A 800 1.35 9.23 -7.84
N VAL A 801 1.89 10.10 -6.99
CA VAL A 801 1.10 10.90 -6.03
C VAL A 801 0.05 11.73 -6.76
N ARG A 802 0.42 12.40 -7.85
CA ARG A 802 -0.54 13.16 -8.66
C ARG A 802 -1.67 12.29 -9.19
N ARG A 803 -1.37 11.08 -9.64
CA ARG A 803 -2.36 10.11 -10.13
C ARG A 803 -3.29 9.66 -9.03
N ALA A 804 -2.76 9.31 -7.87
CA ALA A 804 -3.54 8.92 -6.69
C ALA A 804 -4.51 10.04 -6.27
N LEU A 805 -4.01 11.26 -6.14
CA LEU A 805 -4.81 12.42 -5.75
C LEU A 805 -5.83 12.84 -6.83
N ALA A 806 -5.50 12.70 -8.11
CA ALA A 806 -6.42 13.01 -9.21
C ALA A 806 -7.66 12.13 -9.23
N ALA A 807 -7.55 10.88 -8.77
CA ALA A 807 -8.66 9.93 -8.71
C ALA A 807 -9.71 10.31 -7.64
N VAL A 808 -9.29 11.01 -6.58
CA VAL A 808 -10.10 11.29 -5.37
C VAL A 808 -10.37 12.76 -5.12
N ARG A 809 -9.75 13.66 -5.90
CA ARG A 809 -9.91 15.11 -5.74
C ARG A 809 -11.36 15.56 -5.98
N LYS A 810 -11.76 16.60 -5.27
CA LYS A 810 -13.04 17.28 -5.51
C LYS A 810 -13.04 17.96 -6.88
N ILE A 811 -14.18 17.94 -7.57
CA ILE A 811 -14.39 18.74 -8.79
C ILE A 811 -14.16 20.22 -8.47
N GLY A 812 -13.34 20.90 -9.25
CA GLY A 812 -12.93 22.30 -9.04
C GLY A 812 -11.68 22.49 -8.17
N HIS A 813 -11.12 21.42 -7.59
CA HIS A 813 -9.79 21.47 -6.96
C HIS A 813 -8.71 21.17 -7.99
N LEU A 814 -7.72 22.05 -8.04
CA LEU A 814 -6.51 21.88 -8.84
C LEU A 814 -5.39 21.42 -7.93
N VAL A 815 -4.94 20.17 -8.08
CA VAL A 815 -3.90 19.61 -7.24
C VAL A 815 -2.53 19.77 -7.86
N LEU A 816 -1.62 20.43 -7.14
CA LEU A 816 -0.21 20.61 -7.49
C LEU A 816 0.63 19.79 -6.51
N VAL A 817 1.41 18.84 -7.04
CA VAL A 817 2.38 18.11 -6.23
C VAL A 817 3.73 18.80 -6.36
N LEU A 818 4.29 19.24 -5.24
CA LEU A 818 5.47 20.10 -5.13
C LEU A 818 6.56 19.40 -4.31
N PRO A 819 7.85 19.71 -4.52
CA PRO A 819 8.89 19.35 -3.59
C PRO A 819 8.73 20.14 -2.26
N PRO A 820 9.31 19.66 -1.15
CA PRO A 820 9.31 20.40 0.10
C PRO A 820 10.10 21.69 -0.04
N ARG A 821 9.70 22.72 0.72
CA ARG A 821 10.48 23.97 0.82
C ARG A 821 11.40 23.86 2.03
N TYR A 822 12.67 23.60 1.79
CA TYR A 822 13.64 23.56 2.86
C TYR A 822 14.04 24.98 3.28
N ARG A 823 14.02 25.21 4.61
CA ARG A 823 14.46 26.47 5.22
C ARG A 823 15.77 26.20 5.97
N PRO A 824 16.91 26.62 5.41
CA PRO A 824 18.21 26.40 6.02
C PRO A 824 18.38 27.21 7.32
N LEU A 825 18.95 26.56 8.31
CA LEU A 825 19.17 27.13 9.65
C LEU A 825 20.64 27.45 9.88
N VAL A 826 20.87 28.42 10.76
CA VAL A 826 22.21 28.72 11.31
C VAL A 826 22.12 28.62 12.84
N VAL A 827 23.00 27.80 13.40
CA VAL A 827 23.17 27.62 14.84
C VAL A 827 24.58 28.01 15.19
N ALA A 828 24.77 28.91 16.17
CA ALA A 828 26.09 29.22 16.72
C ALA A 828 26.06 29.01 18.24
N LEU A 829 27.09 28.31 18.73
CA LEU A 829 27.20 27.86 20.13
C LEU A 829 28.60 28.13 20.67
N ASP A 830 28.67 28.65 21.87
CA ASP A 830 29.92 28.66 22.67
C ASP A 830 29.82 27.52 23.68
N VAL A 831 30.77 26.57 23.58
CA VAL A 831 30.80 25.34 24.38
C VAL A 831 32.07 25.31 25.22
N THR A 832 31.88 25.23 26.54
CA THR A 832 33.00 25.05 27.47
C THR A 832 33.19 23.57 27.75
N LEU A 833 34.40 23.08 27.54
CA LEU A 833 34.77 21.67 27.76
C LEU A 833 35.39 21.49 29.16
N SER A 834 35.12 20.33 29.75
CA SER A 834 35.66 19.91 31.01
C SER A 834 37.21 19.71 30.90
N PRO A 835 37.99 19.96 31.94
CA PRO A 835 39.42 19.68 31.93
C PRO A 835 39.71 18.22 31.60
N GLY A 836 40.62 18.00 30.66
CA GLY A 836 40.98 16.64 30.20
C GLY A 836 40.24 16.14 28.96
N THR A 837 39.18 16.80 28.52
CA THR A 837 38.50 16.46 27.28
C THR A 837 39.35 16.84 26.05
N ILE A 838 39.48 15.94 25.09
CA ILE A 838 40.21 16.19 23.85
C ILE A 838 39.33 17.05 22.94
N ARG A 839 39.77 18.28 22.62
CA ARG A 839 38.97 19.22 21.80
C ARG A 839 38.60 18.67 20.43
N ARG A 840 39.48 17.97 19.76
CA ARG A 840 39.28 17.40 18.44
C ARG A 840 38.16 16.35 18.45
N GLU A 841 38.12 15.47 19.44
CA GLU A 841 37.08 14.46 19.61
C GLU A 841 35.73 15.12 19.92
N ALA A 842 35.71 16.07 20.87
CA ALA A 842 34.52 16.80 21.20
C ALA A 842 33.95 17.56 19.98
N ALA A 843 34.80 18.21 19.19
CA ALA A 843 34.39 18.89 17.96
C ALA A 843 33.77 17.93 16.96
N HIS A 844 34.35 16.76 16.77
CA HIS A 844 33.81 15.74 15.86
C HIS A 844 32.43 15.22 16.33
N HIS A 845 32.30 14.89 17.62
CA HIS A 845 31.04 14.46 18.18
C HIS A 845 29.94 15.55 18.08
N LEU A 846 30.31 16.80 18.38
CA LEU A 846 29.36 17.93 18.27
C LEU A 846 28.93 18.18 16.83
N ALA A 847 29.85 18.09 15.87
CA ALA A 847 29.53 18.22 14.46
C ALA A 847 28.52 17.13 13.98
N ARG A 848 28.68 15.89 14.46
CA ARG A 848 27.76 14.78 14.15
C ARG A 848 26.40 14.97 14.80
N VAL A 849 26.34 15.35 16.07
CA VAL A 849 25.08 15.60 16.79
C VAL A 849 24.27 16.73 16.13
N LEU A 850 24.95 17.77 15.62
CA LEU A 850 24.36 18.92 14.95
C LEU A 850 24.27 18.75 13.43
N SER A 851 24.17 17.55 12.92
CA SER A 851 24.05 17.27 11.48
C SER A 851 22.69 16.67 11.11
N SER A 852 22.48 16.44 9.82
CA SER A 852 21.36 15.66 9.28
C SER A 852 21.62 14.15 9.21
N GLY A 853 22.81 13.69 9.64
CA GLY A 853 23.23 12.29 9.56
C GLY A 853 22.68 11.39 10.67
N TRP A 854 23.39 10.27 10.88
CA TRP A 854 23.11 9.29 11.93
C TRP A 854 24.25 9.26 12.95
N LEU A 855 23.91 9.01 14.19
CA LEU A 855 24.89 8.82 15.26
C LEU A 855 25.44 7.38 15.28
N PRO A 856 26.60 7.12 15.91
CA PRO A 856 27.22 5.80 15.92
C PRO A 856 26.35 4.68 16.52
N ASP A 857 25.40 5.04 17.38
CA ASP A 857 24.45 4.14 18.01
C ASP A 857 23.24 3.82 17.12
N GLY A 858 23.23 4.29 15.86
CA GLY A 858 22.12 4.12 14.93
C GLY A 858 20.94 5.05 15.16
N SER A 859 21.02 5.95 16.14
CA SER A 859 20.00 6.97 16.35
C SER A 859 20.15 8.15 15.37
N PRO A 860 19.04 8.81 14.96
CA PRO A 860 19.12 9.96 14.08
C PRO A 860 19.74 11.17 14.83
N ALA A 861 20.66 11.89 14.17
CA ALA A 861 21.18 13.16 14.67
C ALA A 861 20.06 14.20 14.77
N LEU A 862 20.30 15.30 15.47
CA LEU A 862 19.25 16.27 15.83
C LEU A 862 18.48 16.81 14.64
N PHE A 863 19.16 17.13 13.55
CA PHE A 863 18.56 17.68 12.33
C PHE A 863 18.33 16.64 11.23
N ASN A 864 18.34 15.37 11.59
CA ASN A 864 18.01 14.31 10.64
C ASN A 864 16.56 14.51 10.08
N PRO A 865 16.33 14.31 8.78
CA PRO A 865 15.01 14.44 8.19
C PRO A 865 13.89 13.59 8.86
N VAL A 866 14.27 12.53 9.57
CA VAL A 866 13.32 11.72 10.36
C VAL A 866 12.72 12.52 11.52
N ASN A 867 13.48 13.43 12.12
CA ASN A 867 13.04 14.26 13.25
C ASN A 867 12.29 15.53 12.82
N LEU A 868 12.40 15.93 11.55
CA LEU A 868 11.87 17.19 11.03
C LEU A 868 10.58 16.95 10.25
N ALA A 869 9.55 17.74 10.52
CA ALA A 869 8.27 17.65 9.84
C ALA A 869 7.87 19.00 9.24
N PHE A 870 6.94 18.97 8.28
CA PHE A 870 6.33 20.17 7.74
C PHE A 870 5.70 21.03 8.84
N ALA A 871 5.89 22.32 8.77
CA ALA A 871 5.36 23.33 9.71
C ALA A 871 5.76 23.12 11.18
N ALA A 872 6.59 22.12 11.48
CA ALA A 872 7.01 21.83 12.86
C ALA A 872 7.97 22.91 13.35
N PRO A 873 7.72 23.55 14.49
CA PRO A 873 8.63 24.51 15.05
C PRO A 873 9.90 23.82 15.55
N VAL A 874 11.05 24.47 15.35
CA VAL A 874 12.34 24.03 15.93
C VAL A 874 12.65 24.90 17.14
N TYR A 875 12.89 24.24 18.26
CA TYR A 875 13.15 24.91 19.54
C TYR A 875 14.65 24.97 19.86
N SER A 876 15.08 26.03 20.51
CA SER A 876 16.47 26.18 20.94
C SER A 876 16.87 25.23 22.08
N SER A 877 15.91 24.84 22.94
CA SER A 877 16.17 23.97 24.09
C SER A 877 16.62 22.56 23.73
N PRO A 878 16.06 21.82 22.74
CA PRO A 878 16.58 20.55 22.28
C PRO A 878 18.00 20.66 21.71
N VAL A 879 18.33 21.78 21.04
CA VAL A 879 19.68 22.03 20.53
C VAL A 879 20.70 22.11 21.67
N ILE A 880 20.40 22.92 22.69
CA ILE A 880 21.22 23.06 23.86
C ILE A 880 21.35 21.73 24.61
N ALA A 881 20.24 21.00 24.77
CA ALA A 881 20.24 19.71 25.48
C ALA A 881 21.06 18.65 24.74
N ALA A 882 20.93 18.54 23.42
CA ALA A 882 21.71 17.59 22.61
C ALA A 882 23.21 17.86 22.65
N VAL A 883 23.61 19.13 22.59
CA VAL A 883 25.02 19.53 22.72
C VAL A 883 25.56 19.29 24.14
N HIS A 884 24.78 19.58 25.17
CA HIS A 884 25.15 19.37 26.56
C HIS A 884 25.27 17.86 26.91
N ALA A 885 24.55 16.99 26.22
CA ALA A 885 24.62 15.54 26.40
C ALA A 885 25.94 14.92 25.89
N VAL A 886 26.70 15.65 25.06
CA VAL A 886 28.00 15.17 24.57
C VAL A 886 28.98 15.07 25.70
N ALA A 887 29.64 13.92 25.81
CA ALA A 887 30.61 13.66 26.89
C ALA A 887 31.75 14.71 26.90
N GLY A 888 32.04 15.25 28.10
CA GLY A 888 33.06 16.27 28.26
C GLY A 888 32.60 17.73 28.07
N VAL A 889 31.33 17.97 27.76
CA VAL A 889 30.75 19.31 27.71
C VAL A 889 30.38 19.75 29.13
N ALA A 890 30.88 20.90 29.59
CA ALA A 890 30.58 21.47 30.90
C ALA A 890 29.48 22.54 30.86
N SER A 891 29.48 23.39 29.83
CA SER A 891 28.43 24.38 29.62
C SER A 891 28.21 24.71 28.14
N VAL A 892 26.99 25.17 27.81
CA VAL A 892 26.60 25.51 26.43
C VAL A 892 25.88 26.85 26.44
N THR A 893 26.32 27.77 25.62
CA THR A 893 25.67 29.06 25.41
C THR A 893 25.31 29.21 23.94
N LEU A 894 24.01 29.35 23.64
CA LEU A 894 23.54 29.58 22.30
C LEU A 894 23.71 31.07 21.94
N THR A 895 24.53 31.39 20.96
CA THR A 895 24.85 32.75 20.53
C THR A 895 24.06 33.17 19.29
N ARG A 896 23.69 32.20 18.40
CA ARG A 896 22.80 32.44 17.24
C ARG A 896 21.90 31.24 17.02
N PHE A 897 20.63 31.54 16.76
CA PHE A 897 19.63 30.55 16.35
C PHE A 897 18.63 31.22 15.43
N GLY A 898 18.66 30.89 14.14
CA GLY A 898 17.85 31.60 13.15
C GLY A 898 17.95 31.00 11.75
N PHE A 899 17.28 31.62 10.81
CA PHE A 899 17.35 31.24 9.40
C PHE A 899 18.62 31.78 8.73
N LEU A 900 19.12 31.02 7.76
CA LEU A 900 20.33 31.40 7.01
C LEU A 900 20.14 32.70 6.22
N ASP A 901 18.97 32.94 5.64
CA ASP A 901 18.59 34.08 4.82
C ASP A 901 18.29 35.35 5.64
N GLN A 902 18.32 35.29 6.98
CA GLN A 902 18.04 36.41 7.86
C GLN A 902 19.32 36.97 8.51
N PRO A 903 19.38 38.28 8.72
CA PRO A 903 20.52 38.87 9.42
C PRO A 903 20.70 38.28 10.81
N ALA A 904 21.95 38.29 11.30
CA ALA A 904 22.26 37.79 12.64
C ALA A 904 21.48 38.58 13.70
N ALA A 905 20.60 37.88 14.41
CA ALA A 905 19.81 38.40 15.52
C ALA A 905 20.11 37.58 16.79
N ALA A 906 19.72 38.09 17.95
CA ALA A 906 19.76 37.33 19.21
C ALA A 906 18.98 36.02 19.07
N PRO A 907 19.42 34.92 19.72
CA PRO A 907 18.75 33.64 19.62
C PRO A 907 17.32 33.73 20.11
N VAL A 908 16.38 33.20 19.29
CA VAL A 908 14.96 33.10 19.64
C VAL A 908 14.66 31.75 20.26
N PRO A 909 13.64 31.61 21.13
CA PRO A 909 13.32 30.33 21.75
C PRO A 909 12.78 29.30 20.75
N GLU A 910 12.10 29.76 19.68
CA GLU A 910 11.54 28.89 18.63
C GLU A 910 11.65 29.53 17.24
N LEU A 911 11.81 28.70 16.23
CA LEU A 911 11.70 29.06 14.82
C LEU A 911 10.44 28.40 14.25
N ARG A 912 9.58 29.21 13.62
CA ARG A 912 8.33 28.77 13.02
C ARG A 912 8.44 28.70 11.51
N PHE A 913 7.76 27.72 10.92
CA PHE A 913 7.79 27.41 9.51
C PHE A 913 6.40 27.51 8.90
N GLY A 914 6.35 27.83 7.61
CA GLY A 914 5.10 27.79 6.84
C GLY A 914 4.62 26.35 6.64
N THR A 915 3.36 26.18 6.23
CA THR A 915 2.70 24.87 6.06
C THR A 915 3.51 23.91 5.18
N LEU A 916 4.13 24.40 4.11
CA LEU A 916 4.88 23.59 3.15
C LEU A 916 6.41 23.66 3.38
N GLU A 917 6.85 24.21 4.50
CA GLU A 917 8.26 24.39 4.84
C GLU A 917 8.74 23.35 5.85
N ILE A 918 10.00 22.92 5.68
CA ILE A 918 10.72 22.00 6.59
C ILE A 918 12.04 22.66 6.97
N ALA A 919 12.42 22.55 8.24
CA ALA A 919 13.75 22.95 8.69
C ALA A 919 14.85 22.11 8.03
N ARG A 920 16.00 22.69 7.74
CA ARG A 920 17.18 22.00 7.24
C ARG A 920 18.45 22.50 7.89
N LEU A 921 19.29 21.60 8.35
CA LEU A 921 20.66 21.89 8.79
C LEU A 921 21.49 20.64 8.58
N ASP A 922 22.21 20.59 7.46
CA ASP A 922 23.02 19.43 7.10
C ASP A 922 24.39 19.46 7.79
N ASN A 923 24.86 20.67 8.12
CA ASN A 923 26.19 20.92 8.67
C ASN A 923 27.32 20.33 7.80
N ASP A 924 27.09 20.33 6.48
CA ASP A 924 28.06 19.87 5.49
C ASP A 924 28.89 21.05 4.98
N PRO A 925 30.22 21.02 5.16
CA PRO A 925 31.10 22.07 4.65
C PRO A 925 31.08 22.24 3.12
N ALA A 926 30.71 21.20 2.37
CA ALA A 926 30.59 21.26 0.92
C ALA A 926 29.30 21.99 0.47
N HIS A 927 28.26 22.01 1.32
CA HIS A 927 26.96 22.58 1.05
C HIS A 927 26.48 23.52 2.18
N PRO A 928 27.20 24.65 2.43
CA PRO A 928 26.82 25.57 3.51
C PRO A 928 25.44 26.23 3.28
N GLU A 929 24.93 26.26 2.06
CA GLU A 929 23.61 26.74 1.71
C GLU A 929 22.46 25.90 2.31
N HIS A 930 22.75 24.68 2.77
CA HIS A 930 21.80 23.79 3.43
C HIS A 930 21.71 23.99 4.95
N GLY A 931 22.40 24.98 5.46
CA GLY A 931 22.47 25.30 6.88
C GLY A 931 23.69 24.68 7.57
N TYR A 932 24.19 25.39 8.56
CA TYR A 932 25.42 24.98 9.26
C TYR A 932 25.37 25.33 10.75
N ALA A 933 26.21 24.63 11.51
CA ALA A 933 26.44 24.90 12.93
C ALA A 933 27.86 25.43 13.12
N LEU A 934 28.02 26.51 13.88
CA LEU A 934 29.29 27.07 14.32
C LEU A 934 29.47 26.76 15.82
N VAL A 935 30.50 26.03 16.15
CA VAL A 935 30.80 25.70 17.57
C VAL A 935 32.14 26.29 17.95
N SER A 936 32.14 27.21 18.87
CA SER A 936 33.34 27.76 19.51
C SER A 936 33.65 26.95 20.76
N LEU A 937 34.85 26.35 20.83
CA LEU A 937 35.25 25.50 21.95
C LEU A 937 36.21 26.23 22.87
N GLU A 938 35.86 26.29 24.14
CA GLU A 938 36.75 26.78 25.21
C GLU A 938 37.06 25.65 26.20
N GLY A 939 38.25 25.69 26.84
CA GLY A 939 38.67 24.64 27.77
C GLY A 939 39.17 23.37 27.06
N GLY A 940 39.18 22.22 27.77
CA GLY A 940 39.74 20.98 27.27
C GLY A 940 41.28 21.03 27.06
N ARG A 941 41.85 20.03 26.36
CA ARG A 941 43.27 19.93 26.00
C ARG A 941 43.47 19.69 24.52
#